data_5abaacb15263bbc8c4f8aa3998da48d1
#
_entry.id   5abaacb15263bbc8c4f8aa3998da48d1
#
_cell.length_a   1.000
_cell.length_b   1.000
_cell.length_c   1.000
_cell.angle_alpha   90.00
_cell.angle_beta   90.00
_cell.angle_gamma   90.00
#
_symmetry.space_group_name_H-M   'P 1'
#
loop_
_entity.id
_entity.type
_entity.pdbx_description
1 polymer ?
#
loop_
_entity_poly.entity_id
_entity_poly.type
_entity_poly.pdbx_seq_one_letter_code
_entity_poly.pdbx_strand_id
1 'polypeptide(L)'
;MRDLIKVRGARSHNLKNIDIDIPRDQMVVVTGLSGSGKSTLAFDTLYAEGQRRYVESLSAFARQFLGNTEKPDVDSIEGLSPAISIDQKTTSRNPRSTVGTITEVNDYLRLLYARVGQPICPNDGTEITSESLDQMLDRILSLPERTKVQILSPVVYGKKGQHKKIIDGIRKQGYVRVRIDGEIYDIDDVPELEKNKKHQIDIVIDRLVIKEDIRGRLADSLEAALRLADGYAVCDLIDGDEILFSEHYSCPHCGFTVGELEPRLFSFNAPYGACEECTGLGSKIEADPNLIVPDKNKTLKEGAIVPWDSKGSAFYPTMLEQAATAFKIPMDVPFKELTREQQDLILYGSGEEEFHFYYQNEFGSVQDKMRVFEGVIPNVRRRHQSSQSKAMREAMGQYMTELECPVCHGKRLNRQALSVKIGGQDIAEVTHKAIVDTIEFFEGLDLSEQNTTIAQPIMREIASRLNFLEEVGLNYLTLDRSAGTLSGGEAQRIRLATQIGSNLSGIMYVLDEPSIGLHQRDNDRLIKSLKRMRDLGNTLIVVEHDEETMREADYLIDMGPGAGQYGGEVVAAGTPDEVANNEDSITGQYLKGARKIDLPEKRRKEDRGAIHIKGASENNLKNVDVDIPIGRLNVISGVSGSGKSSLVNEVMKKYLIRELNRAKMPYGKVDEISGFESLDKVIDIDQSPIGRTPRSNPATYTSVFDDIRDLFAQTNEAKLRGYGKGRFSFNVKGGRCEACKGDGILKVEMHFLPDVYVPCEVCHGTRYNSETLQVKYKGKNIAEVLDMRIEEALEFFAAVPKIRRKLQAIVDVGLGYVTLGQPAPTLSGGEAQRMKLASELQRVATGNTLYVLDEPTTGLHTEDIKRLIGVLQRLVDAGNTIVVIEHNLDVIKTADYIVDIGPEGGAQGGKIVASGTPEEVAKVKGSYTGKYLKPLLKK
;
A
#
# COMPACT_ATOMS: atom_id res chain seq x y z
N MET A 1 10.23 39.42 21.61
CA MET A 1 10.18 38.24 20.73
C MET A 1 9.03 37.37 21.18
N ARG A 2 8.27 36.76 20.26
CA ARG A 2 7.11 35.95 20.62
C ARG A 2 7.56 34.52 20.84
N ASP A 3 7.94 34.18 22.06
CA ASP A 3 8.44 32.87 22.41
C ASP A 3 7.31 31.84 22.71
N LEU A 4 6.04 32.29 22.60
CA LEU A 4 4.85 31.49 22.92
C LEU A 4 3.79 31.57 21.84
N ILE A 5 3.11 30.45 21.60
CA ILE A 5 1.82 30.40 20.89
C ILE A 5 0.73 30.56 21.98
N LYS A 6 -0.05 31.60 21.90
CA LYS A 6 -1.12 31.91 22.89
C LYS A 6 -2.48 31.57 22.31
N VAL A 7 -3.13 30.55 22.81
CA VAL A 7 -4.50 30.16 22.47
C VAL A 7 -5.43 30.71 23.54
N ARG A 8 -6.53 31.38 23.12
CA ARG A 8 -7.54 31.91 24.04
C ARG A 8 -8.94 31.53 23.56
N GLY A 9 -9.73 30.95 24.47
CA GLY A 9 -11.12 30.64 24.22
C GLY A 9 -11.36 29.56 23.19
N ALA A 10 -10.57 28.50 23.14
CA ALA A 10 -10.78 27.38 22.18
C ALA A 10 -11.99 26.53 22.61
N ARG A 11 -12.98 26.42 21.69
CA ARG A 11 -14.27 25.75 21.92
C ARG A 11 -14.63 24.72 20.84
N SER A 12 -13.70 24.40 19.90
CA SER A 12 -13.96 23.44 18.84
C SER A 12 -14.32 22.08 19.43
N HIS A 13 -15.33 21.42 18.88
CA HIS A 13 -15.83 20.10 19.29
C HIS A 13 -16.09 19.97 20.82
N ASN A 14 -15.23 19.22 21.53
CA ASN A 14 -15.39 18.98 22.96
C ASN A 14 -14.53 19.90 23.85
N LEU A 15 -13.77 20.83 23.27
CA LEU A 15 -12.95 21.76 24.06
C LEU A 15 -13.83 22.72 24.85
N LYS A 16 -13.50 22.94 26.14
CA LYS A 16 -14.28 23.72 27.11
C LYS A 16 -13.72 25.11 27.33
N ASN A 17 -13.69 25.92 26.25
CA ASN A 17 -13.23 27.32 26.31
C ASN A 17 -11.84 27.44 26.94
N ILE A 18 -10.87 26.67 26.43
CA ILE A 18 -9.55 26.56 27.02
C ILE A 18 -8.64 27.72 26.63
N ASP A 19 -7.82 28.14 27.60
CA ASP A 19 -6.72 29.06 27.42
C ASP A 19 -5.41 28.33 27.68
N ILE A 20 -4.44 28.42 26.76
CA ILE A 20 -3.15 27.79 26.94
C ILE A 20 -2.03 28.57 26.24
N ASP A 21 -0.86 28.60 26.88
CA ASP A 21 0.38 29.15 26.34
C ASP A 21 1.32 27.98 26.01
N ILE A 22 1.70 27.85 24.74
CA ILE A 22 2.50 26.76 24.20
C ILE A 22 3.87 27.34 23.79
N PRO A 23 5.00 26.78 24.29
CA PRO A 23 6.32 27.27 23.93
C PRO A 23 6.63 26.99 22.46
N ARG A 24 7.34 27.93 21.80
CA ARG A 24 7.84 27.78 20.43
C ARG A 24 9.23 27.15 20.44
N ASP A 25 9.61 26.62 19.27
CA ASP A 25 10.93 26.04 19.04
C ASP A 25 11.27 24.91 20.04
N GLN A 26 10.22 24.19 20.45
CA GLN A 26 10.27 23.07 21.38
C GLN A 26 9.47 21.90 20.86
N MET A 27 9.73 20.71 21.41
CA MET A 27 8.95 19.51 21.22
C MET A 27 7.86 19.44 22.30
N VAL A 28 6.65 19.80 21.90
CA VAL A 28 5.45 19.81 22.75
C VAL A 28 4.63 18.56 22.49
N VAL A 29 4.44 17.73 23.50
CA VAL A 29 3.60 16.53 23.41
C VAL A 29 2.22 16.81 24.01
N VAL A 30 1.16 16.54 23.22
CA VAL A 30 -0.23 16.61 23.66
C VAL A 30 -0.73 15.19 23.94
N THR A 31 -1.06 14.91 25.18
CA THR A 31 -1.44 13.56 25.65
C THR A 31 -2.78 13.58 26.41
N GLY A 32 -3.24 12.43 26.90
CA GLY A 32 -4.48 12.25 27.64
C GLY A 32 -5.32 11.09 27.14
N LEU A 33 -6.43 10.78 27.77
CA LEU A 33 -7.33 9.67 27.44
C LEU A 33 -7.84 9.74 26.00
N SER A 34 -8.22 8.62 25.40
CA SER A 34 -8.87 8.59 24.09
C SER A 34 -10.17 9.42 24.14
N GLY A 35 -10.38 10.33 23.17
CA GLY A 35 -11.51 11.24 23.13
C GLY A 35 -11.42 12.43 24.10
N SER A 36 -10.28 12.73 24.73
CA SER A 36 -10.11 13.88 25.64
C SER A 36 -9.97 15.24 24.93
N GLY A 37 -9.87 15.30 23.61
CA GLY A 37 -9.75 16.56 22.84
C GLY A 37 -8.34 16.88 22.32
N LYS A 38 -7.39 15.95 22.42
CA LYS A 38 -6.01 16.11 21.92
C LYS A 38 -5.92 16.52 20.46
N SER A 39 -6.51 15.69 19.58
CA SER A 39 -6.51 15.94 18.14
C SER A 39 -7.30 17.22 17.80
N THR A 40 -8.35 17.55 18.57
CA THR A 40 -9.10 18.81 18.41
C THR A 40 -8.21 20.02 18.68
N LEU A 41 -7.39 19.99 19.74
CA LEU A 41 -6.46 21.08 20.04
C LEU A 41 -5.35 21.16 18.97
N ALA A 42 -4.71 20.02 18.64
CA ALA A 42 -3.56 20.00 17.76
C ALA A 42 -3.93 20.24 16.28
N PHE A 43 -4.94 19.52 15.76
CA PHE A 43 -5.30 19.56 14.33
C PHE A 43 -6.44 20.52 14.04
N ASP A 44 -7.60 20.41 14.72
CA ASP A 44 -8.78 21.21 14.40
C ASP A 44 -8.68 22.66 14.90
N THR A 45 -7.70 22.96 15.77
CA THR A 45 -7.49 24.32 16.31
C THR A 45 -6.15 24.90 15.83
N LEU A 46 -5.01 24.36 16.25
CA LEU A 46 -3.68 24.95 15.96
C LEU A 46 -3.32 24.82 14.48
N TYR A 47 -3.37 23.59 13.95
CA TYR A 47 -3.02 23.36 12.54
C TYR A 47 -4.02 24.06 11.60
N ALA A 48 -5.32 23.91 11.84
CA ALA A 48 -6.36 24.50 10.99
C ALA A 48 -6.21 26.02 10.89
N GLU A 49 -5.96 26.72 12.01
CA GLU A 49 -5.76 28.18 12.00
C GLU A 49 -4.42 28.56 11.34
N GLY A 50 -3.34 27.80 11.58
CA GLY A 50 -2.04 28.02 10.93
C GLY A 50 -2.13 27.88 9.41
N GLN A 51 -2.79 26.83 8.92
CA GLN A 51 -3.03 26.60 7.51
C GLN A 51 -3.94 27.67 6.91
N ARG A 52 -5.04 28.04 7.59
CA ARG A 52 -5.96 29.07 7.13
C ARG A 52 -5.23 30.40 6.90
N ARG A 53 -4.41 30.85 7.85
CA ARG A 53 -3.62 32.09 7.71
C ARG A 53 -2.63 32.04 6.57
N TYR A 54 -1.98 30.89 6.38
CA TYR A 54 -1.08 30.68 5.27
C TYR A 54 -1.82 30.77 3.92
N VAL A 55 -2.95 30.07 3.79
CA VAL A 55 -3.79 30.10 2.57
C VAL A 55 -4.33 31.51 2.30
N GLU A 56 -4.75 32.26 3.35
CA GLU A 56 -5.20 33.65 3.18
C GLU A 56 -4.11 34.60 2.71
N SER A 57 -2.84 34.30 2.97
CA SER A 57 -1.70 35.10 2.48
C SER A 57 -1.43 34.89 0.98
N LEU A 58 -1.99 33.84 0.35
CA LEU A 58 -1.80 33.50 -1.04
C LEU A 58 -2.72 34.31 -1.97
N SER A 59 -2.41 34.32 -3.26
CA SER A 59 -3.25 34.98 -4.27
C SER A 59 -4.66 34.39 -4.34
N ALA A 60 -5.66 35.19 -4.77
CA ALA A 60 -7.05 34.74 -4.92
C ALA A 60 -7.17 33.50 -5.83
N PHE A 61 -6.32 33.39 -6.83
CA PHE A 61 -6.26 32.24 -7.74
C PHE A 61 -5.78 30.98 -7.01
N ALA A 62 -4.69 31.06 -6.24
CA ALA A 62 -4.17 29.93 -5.48
C ALA A 62 -5.18 29.44 -4.41
N ARG A 63 -5.93 30.36 -3.78
CA ARG A 63 -6.96 30.02 -2.80
C ARG A 63 -8.10 29.17 -3.37
N GLN A 64 -8.46 29.36 -4.65
CA GLN A 64 -9.49 28.53 -5.32
C GLN A 64 -9.13 27.06 -5.40
N PHE A 65 -7.83 26.74 -5.47
CA PHE A 65 -7.34 25.34 -5.55
C PHE A 65 -7.11 24.69 -4.19
N LEU A 66 -6.88 25.49 -3.13
CA LEU A 66 -6.53 24.96 -1.80
C LEU A 66 -7.74 24.74 -0.89
N GLY A 67 -8.92 25.17 -1.31
CA GLY A 67 -10.16 25.06 -0.54
C GLY A 67 -10.25 26.08 0.61
N ASN A 68 -11.48 26.34 1.09
CA ASN A 68 -11.70 27.12 2.30
C ASN A 68 -11.57 26.20 3.52
N THR A 69 -10.57 26.41 4.34
CA THR A 69 -10.48 25.82 5.67
C THR A 69 -11.46 26.55 6.59
N GLU A 70 -12.35 25.86 7.25
CA GLU A 70 -13.26 26.47 8.25
C GLU A 70 -12.44 27.11 9.37
N LYS A 71 -12.86 28.29 9.82
CA LYS A 71 -12.21 28.94 10.94
C LYS A 71 -12.55 28.18 12.22
N PRO A 72 -11.54 27.74 13.01
CA PRO A 72 -11.80 27.10 14.29
C PRO A 72 -12.55 28.03 15.25
N ASP A 73 -13.37 27.46 16.12
CA ASP A 73 -14.07 28.21 17.16
C ASP A 73 -13.11 28.56 18.30
N VAL A 74 -12.50 29.74 18.18
CA VAL A 74 -11.48 30.25 19.08
C VAL A 74 -11.54 31.76 19.09
N ASP A 75 -11.35 32.39 20.28
CA ASP A 75 -11.35 33.86 20.40
C ASP A 75 -10.11 34.44 19.71
N SER A 76 -8.92 33.95 20.02
CA SER A 76 -7.68 34.35 19.37
C SER A 76 -6.59 33.32 19.48
N ILE A 77 -5.71 33.26 18.46
CA ILE A 77 -4.43 32.53 18.53
C ILE A 77 -3.32 33.48 18.06
N GLU A 78 -2.34 33.73 18.91
CA GLU A 78 -1.17 34.55 18.59
C GLU A 78 0.10 33.69 18.50
N GLY A 79 1.10 34.13 17.73
CA GLY A 79 2.42 33.53 17.67
C GLY A 79 2.51 32.30 16.78
N LEU A 80 1.47 31.96 15.98
CA LEU A 80 1.54 30.84 15.04
C LEU A 80 2.59 31.03 13.94
N SER A 81 3.33 29.96 13.65
CA SER A 81 4.15 29.80 12.44
C SER A 81 3.33 29.13 11.33
N PRO A 82 3.82 29.14 10.06
CA PRO A 82 3.28 28.28 9.01
C PRO A 82 3.22 26.84 9.51
N ALA A 83 2.10 26.14 9.27
CA ALA A 83 1.84 24.83 9.84
C ALA A 83 1.84 23.72 8.78
N ILE A 84 2.46 22.59 9.10
CA ILE A 84 2.45 21.36 8.29
C ILE A 84 1.93 20.23 9.17
N SER A 85 0.95 19.46 8.67
CA SER A 85 0.46 18.28 9.37
C SER A 85 1.06 17.00 8.78
N ILE A 86 1.38 16.04 9.65
CA ILE A 86 1.82 14.71 9.31
C ILE A 86 0.86 13.73 10.00
N ASP A 87 -0.28 13.48 9.34
CA ASP A 87 -1.34 12.62 9.83
C ASP A 87 -1.20 11.17 9.32
N GLN A 88 -1.97 10.26 9.92
CA GLN A 88 -1.97 8.84 9.61
C GLN A 88 -2.90 8.45 8.44
N LYS A 89 -3.84 9.33 8.07
CA LYS A 89 -5.05 8.96 7.30
C LYS A 89 -4.90 8.68 5.81
N THR A 90 -3.77 8.93 5.16
CA THR A 90 -3.69 8.85 3.70
C THR A 90 -2.58 7.96 3.19
N THR A 91 -2.84 6.67 3.08
CA THR A 91 -2.12 5.84 2.10
C THR A 91 -2.67 6.16 0.71
N SER A 92 -1.80 6.54 -0.21
CA SER A 92 -2.18 6.74 -1.61
C SER A 92 -2.70 5.42 -2.18
N ARG A 93 -3.94 5.41 -2.68
CA ARG A 93 -4.50 4.25 -3.38
C ARG A 93 -4.07 4.17 -4.85
N ASN A 94 -3.22 5.09 -5.30
CA ASN A 94 -2.70 5.07 -6.65
C ASN A 94 -1.67 3.93 -6.79
N PRO A 95 -1.90 2.91 -7.63
CA PRO A 95 -0.99 1.78 -7.79
C PRO A 95 0.37 2.18 -8.41
N ARG A 96 0.46 3.39 -8.94
CA ARG A 96 1.70 3.95 -9.48
C ARG A 96 2.56 4.70 -8.47
N SER A 97 2.03 4.96 -7.27
CA SER A 97 2.80 5.57 -6.20
C SER A 97 3.67 4.52 -5.52
N THR A 98 4.98 4.79 -5.42
CA THR A 98 5.96 3.93 -4.73
C THR A 98 6.68 4.75 -3.66
N VAL A 99 7.41 4.06 -2.75
CA VAL A 99 8.27 4.72 -1.77
C VAL A 99 9.22 5.70 -2.48
N GLY A 100 9.90 5.26 -3.55
CA GLY A 100 10.83 6.11 -4.31
C GLY A 100 10.19 7.34 -4.97
N THR A 101 8.90 7.25 -5.38
CA THR A 101 8.19 8.42 -5.96
C THR A 101 7.71 9.41 -4.90
N ILE A 102 7.29 8.93 -3.72
CA ILE A 102 6.83 9.79 -2.63
C ILE A 102 8.01 10.54 -1.99
N THR A 103 9.17 9.91 -1.92
CA THR A 103 10.41 10.47 -1.36
C THR A 103 11.21 11.28 -2.38
N GLU A 104 10.74 11.37 -3.62
CA GLU A 104 11.43 12.01 -4.75
C GLU A 104 12.78 11.35 -5.14
N VAL A 105 13.20 10.29 -4.44
CA VAL A 105 14.45 9.57 -4.77
C VAL A 105 14.43 9.06 -6.19
N ASN A 106 13.27 8.60 -6.67
CA ASN A 106 13.13 8.10 -8.03
C ASN A 106 13.41 9.15 -9.11
N ASP A 107 13.12 10.44 -8.85
CA ASP A 107 13.39 11.52 -9.81
C ASP A 107 14.89 11.79 -9.95
N TYR A 108 15.62 11.72 -8.82
CA TYR A 108 17.09 11.82 -8.83
C TYR A 108 17.74 10.56 -9.44
N LEU A 109 17.21 9.36 -9.20
CA LEU A 109 17.68 8.14 -9.86
C LEU A 109 17.51 8.23 -11.38
N ARG A 110 16.35 8.67 -11.86
CA ARG A 110 16.11 8.87 -13.28
C ARG A 110 17.09 9.85 -13.90
N LEU A 111 17.39 10.95 -13.20
CA LEU A 111 18.40 11.92 -13.64
C LEU A 111 19.80 11.31 -13.65
N LEU A 112 20.16 10.54 -12.62
CA LEU A 112 21.46 9.88 -12.53
C LEU A 112 21.65 8.89 -13.68
N TYR A 113 20.68 8.00 -13.92
CA TYR A 113 20.75 7.03 -15.02
C TYR A 113 20.78 7.69 -16.40
N ALA A 114 20.10 8.82 -16.58
CA ALA A 114 20.16 9.59 -17.83
C ALA A 114 21.50 10.28 -18.08
N ARG A 115 22.28 10.60 -17.03
CA ARG A 115 23.53 11.37 -17.15
C ARG A 115 24.79 10.53 -17.13
N VAL A 116 24.84 9.46 -16.32
CA VAL A 116 26.03 8.61 -16.15
C VAL A 116 25.76 7.14 -16.40
N GLY A 117 24.53 6.78 -16.75
CA GLY A 117 24.16 5.40 -17.07
C GLY A 117 24.80 4.93 -18.36
N GLN A 118 25.28 3.69 -18.37
CA GLN A 118 25.91 3.04 -19.51
C GLN A 118 24.94 2.03 -20.14
N PRO A 119 24.50 2.24 -21.37
CA PRO A 119 23.70 1.27 -22.10
C PRO A 119 24.49 -0.01 -22.39
N ILE A 120 23.87 -1.15 -22.11
CA ILE A 120 24.42 -2.48 -22.37
C ILE A 120 23.41 -3.28 -23.18
N CYS A 121 23.84 -3.89 -24.25
CA CYS A 121 22.97 -4.70 -25.10
C CYS A 121 22.40 -5.89 -24.32
N PRO A 122 21.07 -6.04 -24.22
CA PRO A 122 20.46 -7.14 -23.47
C PRO A 122 20.52 -8.49 -24.18
N ASN A 123 21.03 -8.52 -25.42
CA ASN A 123 21.14 -9.74 -26.22
C ASN A 123 22.53 -10.38 -26.12
N ASP A 124 23.59 -9.57 -26.09
CA ASP A 124 24.99 -10.05 -26.17
C ASP A 124 25.93 -9.43 -25.12
N GLY A 125 25.42 -8.49 -24.28
CA GLY A 125 26.21 -7.84 -23.22
C GLY A 125 27.19 -6.76 -23.71
N THR A 126 27.16 -6.40 -25.00
CA THR A 126 28.04 -5.36 -25.57
C THR A 126 27.67 -3.98 -25.03
N GLU A 127 28.67 -3.18 -24.65
CA GLU A 127 28.48 -1.78 -24.32
C GLU A 127 28.04 -0.98 -25.55
N ILE A 128 26.96 -0.23 -25.40
CA ILE A 128 26.40 0.58 -26.48
C ILE A 128 26.83 2.02 -26.25
N THR A 129 27.56 2.55 -27.21
CA THR A 129 28.04 3.94 -27.22
C THR A 129 27.40 4.72 -28.38
N SER A 130 27.19 6.01 -28.20
CA SER A 130 26.95 6.95 -29.27
C SER A 130 28.28 7.68 -29.58
N GLU A 131 28.61 7.86 -30.80
CA GLU A 131 29.82 8.57 -31.21
C GLU A 131 29.43 9.90 -31.85
N SER A 132 30.05 10.98 -31.43
CA SER A 132 29.90 12.27 -32.13
C SER A 132 30.65 12.25 -33.46
N LEU A 133 30.28 13.12 -34.38
CA LEU A 133 30.95 13.25 -35.67
C LEU A 133 32.48 13.37 -35.51
N ASP A 134 32.95 14.18 -34.55
CA ASP A 134 34.38 14.37 -34.29
C ASP A 134 35.07 13.07 -33.82
N GLN A 135 34.40 12.29 -32.95
CA GLN A 135 34.90 10.97 -32.48
C GLN A 135 34.96 9.97 -33.62
N MET A 136 33.96 9.93 -34.51
CA MET A 136 33.94 9.09 -35.68
C MET A 136 35.11 9.47 -36.65
N LEU A 137 35.31 10.79 -36.85
CA LEU A 137 36.44 11.33 -37.64
C LEU A 137 37.78 10.89 -37.05
N ASP A 138 38.00 11.10 -35.76
CA ASP A 138 39.27 10.80 -35.12
C ASP A 138 39.55 9.28 -35.15
N ARG A 139 38.51 8.44 -35.02
CA ARG A 139 38.64 6.97 -35.12
C ARG A 139 39.01 6.53 -36.54
N ILE A 140 38.41 7.12 -37.58
CA ILE A 140 38.76 6.80 -38.97
C ILE A 140 40.17 7.32 -39.30
N LEU A 141 40.53 8.51 -38.85
CA LEU A 141 41.85 9.10 -39.08
C LEU A 141 42.97 8.39 -38.32
N SER A 142 42.67 7.64 -37.28
CA SER A 142 43.63 6.79 -36.54
C SER A 142 44.02 5.51 -37.30
N LEU A 143 43.30 5.18 -38.37
CA LEU A 143 43.67 4.07 -39.25
C LEU A 143 45.00 4.32 -39.96
N PRO A 144 45.75 3.26 -40.36
CA PRO A 144 47.04 3.40 -41.04
C PRO A 144 46.96 4.26 -42.31
N GLU A 145 47.97 5.10 -42.54
CA GLU A 145 48.06 5.89 -43.79
C GLU A 145 47.94 5.02 -45.03
N ARG A 146 47.27 5.56 -46.05
CA ARG A 146 46.94 4.89 -47.31
C ARG A 146 45.89 3.78 -47.22
N THR A 147 45.26 3.57 -46.07
CA THR A 147 44.08 2.68 -45.98
C THR A 147 42.98 3.23 -46.91
N LYS A 148 42.42 2.34 -47.74
CA LYS A 148 41.28 2.68 -48.61
C LYS A 148 39.99 2.40 -47.89
N VAL A 149 39.18 3.43 -47.74
CA VAL A 149 37.87 3.33 -47.05
C VAL A 149 36.76 3.84 -47.97
N GLN A 150 35.58 3.30 -47.78
CA GLN A 150 34.37 3.87 -48.36
C GLN A 150 33.35 4.16 -47.24
N ILE A 151 32.74 5.35 -47.36
CA ILE A 151 31.71 5.77 -46.43
C ILE A 151 30.36 5.41 -47.02
N LEU A 152 29.58 4.62 -46.26
CA LEU A 152 28.29 4.08 -46.66
C LEU A 152 27.21 4.61 -45.74
N SER A 153 26.01 4.81 -46.29
CA SER A 153 24.81 5.15 -45.55
C SER A 153 23.81 3.98 -45.57
N PRO A 154 23.58 3.26 -44.48
CA PRO A 154 22.70 2.07 -44.41
C PRO A 154 21.24 2.46 -44.37
N VAL A 155 20.57 2.59 -45.54
CA VAL A 155 19.15 3.04 -45.61
C VAL A 155 18.13 1.91 -45.48
N VAL A 156 18.54 0.63 -45.71
CA VAL A 156 17.74 -0.55 -45.45
C VAL A 156 18.58 -1.60 -44.76
N TYR A 157 18.19 -2.03 -43.59
CA TYR A 157 18.90 -3.10 -42.87
C TYR A 157 17.93 -4.25 -42.52
N GLY A 158 18.16 -5.41 -43.15
CA GLY A 158 17.45 -6.67 -42.83
C GLY A 158 15.91 -6.65 -43.03
N LYS A 159 15.39 -5.76 -43.91
CA LYS A 159 13.95 -5.67 -44.17
C LYS A 159 13.56 -6.43 -45.43
N LYS A 160 12.45 -7.15 -45.41
CA LYS A 160 11.87 -7.83 -46.57
C LYS A 160 11.22 -6.83 -47.52
N GLY A 161 11.38 -7.01 -48.79
CA GLY A 161 10.70 -6.17 -49.77
C GLY A 161 11.55 -5.92 -51.03
N GLN A 162 10.92 -5.44 -52.11
CA GLN A 162 11.63 -5.06 -53.36
C GLN A 162 12.31 -3.68 -53.27
N HIS A 163 11.99 -2.87 -52.29
CA HIS A 163 12.55 -1.55 -51.99
C HIS A 163 12.63 -0.55 -53.17
N LYS A 164 11.84 -0.75 -54.27
CA LYS A 164 11.85 0.06 -55.48
C LYS A 164 11.75 1.57 -55.20
N LYS A 165 10.86 1.98 -54.28
CA LYS A 165 10.70 3.41 -53.95
C LYS A 165 11.95 4.02 -53.29
N ILE A 166 12.69 3.24 -52.52
CA ILE A 166 13.93 3.70 -51.87
C ILE A 166 15.02 3.84 -52.92
N ILE A 167 15.19 2.84 -53.76
CA ILE A 167 16.18 2.85 -54.88
C ILE A 167 15.89 4.03 -55.82
N ASP A 168 14.63 4.28 -56.22
CA ASP A 168 14.24 5.43 -57.04
C ASP A 168 14.47 6.76 -56.30
N GLY A 169 14.32 6.81 -54.98
CA GLY A 169 14.65 7.95 -54.14
C GLY A 169 16.14 8.29 -54.17
N ILE A 170 17.00 7.26 -54.01
CA ILE A 170 18.46 7.37 -54.06
C ILE A 170 18.91 7.90 -55.42
N ARG A 171 18.34 7.34 -56.50
CA ARG A 171 18.61 7.80 -57.89
C ARG A 171 18.25 9.27 -58.07
N LYS A 172 17.11 9.72 -57.60
CA LYS A 172 16.66 11.12 -57.68
C LYS A 172 17.54 12.08 -56.90
N GLN A 173 18.18 11.65 -55.84
CA GLN A 173 19.15 12.42 -55.06
C GLN A 173 20.53 12.51 -55.67
N GLY A 174 20.77 11.84 -56.81
CA GLY A 174 22.01 11.94 -57.58
C GLY A 174 23.14 11.01 -57.14
N TYR A 175 22.86 10.02 -56.25
CA TYR A 175 23.85 9.02 -55.89
C TYR A 175 24.01 7.99 -56.99
N VAL A 176 25.26 7.60 -57.27
CA VAL A 176 25.65 6.79 -58.44
C VAL A 176 25.76 5.33 -58.10
N ARG A 177 26.06 4.97 -56.83
CA ARG A 177 26.35 3.61 -56.43
C ARG A 177 25.64 3.24 -55.16
N VAL A 178 25.18 1.99 -55.09
CA VAL A 178 24.61 1.35 -53.90
C VAL A 178 25.29 0.00 -53.67
N ARG A 179 25.39 -0.39 -52.40
CA ARG A 179 25.78 -1.74 -52.00
C ARG A 179 24.51 -2.48 -51.61
N ILE A 180 24.23 -3.65 -52.19
CA ILE A 180 23.07 -4.44 -51.92
C ILE A 180 23.51 -5.85 -51.53
N ASP A 181 23.14 -6.31 -50.33
CA ASP A 181 23.53 -7.64 -49.80
C ASP A 181 25.04 -7.91 -49.88
N GLY A 182 25.87 -6.86 -49.73
CA GLY A 182 27.33 -6.94 -49.78
C GLY A 182 27.94 -6.66 -51.15
N GLU A 183 27.18 -6.65 -52.27
CA GLU A 183 27.68 -6.37 -53.63
C GLU A 183 27.38 -4.91 -54.06
N ILE A 184 28.35 -4.30 -54.74
CA ILE A 184 28.23 -2.91 -55.20
C ILE A 184 27.70 -2.89 -56.67
N TYR A 185 26.63 -2.11 -56.84
CA TYR A 185 25.99 -1.87 -58.16
C TYR A 185 26.00 -0.40 -58.50
N ASP A 186 26.12 -0.09 -59.76
CA ASP A 186 25.71 1.23 -60.22
C ASP A 186 24.18 1.33 -60.11
N ILE A 187 23.67 2.50 -59.71
CA ILE A 187 22.23 2.66 -59.35
C ILE A 187 21.28 2.30 -60.50
N ASP A 188 21.75 2.42 -61.75
CA ASP A 188 20.98 2.10 -62.94
C ASP A 188 20.98 0.61 -63.28
N ASP A 189 21.95 -0.16 -62.77
CA ASP A 189 22.12 -1.60 -63.01
C ASP A 189 21.66 -2.48 -61.85
N VAL A 190 20.91 -1.92 -60.89
CA VAL A 190 20.40 -2.65 -59.72
C VAL A 190 19.39 -3.72 -60.14
N PRO A 191 19.60 -5.02 -59.78
CA PRO A 191 18.69 -6.10 -60.10
C PRO A 191 17.35 -5.96 -59.36
N GLU A 192 16.30 -6.60 -59.88
CA GLU A 192 15.04 -6.69 -59.12
C GLU A 192 15.21 -7.52 -57.86
N LEU A 193 14.96 -6.93 -56.68
CA LEU A 193 15.10 -7.59 -55.40
C LEU A 193 13.90 -8.52 -55.09
N GLU A 194 14.18 -9.63 -54.42
CA GLU A 194 13.19 -10.61 -54.05
C GLU A 194 12.27 -10.11 -52.90
N LYS A 195 10.96 -10.11 -53.11
CA LYS A 195 9.97 -9.59 -52.15
C LYS A 195 10.01 -10.25 -50.79
N ASN A 196 10.35 -11.55 -50.71
CA ASN A 196 10.28 -12.37 -49.49
C ASN A 196 11.64 -12.53 -48.79
N LYS A 197 12.73 -12.05 -49.40
CA LYS A 197 14.08 -12.07 -48.82
C LYS A 197 14.35 -10.79 -48.02
N LYS A 198 15.14 -10.89 -46.97
CA LYS A 198 15.67 -9.72 -46.25
C LYS A 198 16.83 -9.16 -47.04
N HIS A 199 16.82 -7.85 -47.25
CA HIS A 199 17.86 -7.13 -47.99
C HIS A 199 18.53 -6.09 -47.10
N GLN A 200 19.80 -5.84 -47.36
CA GLN A 200 20.57 -4.69 -46.87
C GLN A 200 20.88 -3.79 -48.03
N ILE A 201 20.61 -2.48 -47.91
CA ILE A 201 20.89 -1.49 -48.96
C ILE A 201 21.63 -0.32 -48.31
N ASP A 202 22.84 -0.09 -48.75
CA ASP A 202 23.71 0.99 -48.32
C ASP A 202 24.01 1.91 -49.51
N ILE A 203 23.92 3.22 -49.32
CA ILE A 203 24.33 4.22 -50.34
C ILE A 203 25.83 4.42 -50.19
N VAL A 204 26.58 4.31 -51.30
CA VAL A 204 28.00 4.67 -51.31
C VAL A 204 28.12 6.18 -51.41
N ILE A 205 28.51 6.83 -50.29
CA ILE A 205 28.64 8.28 -50.23
C ILE A 205 29.96 8.78 -50.82
N ASP A 206 31.07 8.16 -50.37
CA ASP A 206 32.40 8.57 -50.85
C ASP A 206 33.38 7.39 -50.71
N ARG A 207 34.48 7.48 -51.52
CA ARG A 207 35.63 6.56 -51.47
C ARG A 207 36.87 7.36 -51.23
N LEU A 208 37.55 7.10 -50.13
CA LEU A 208 38.65 7.92 -49.63
C LEU A 208 39.88 7.05 -49.39
N VAL A 209 41.01 7.71 -49.36
CA VAL A 209 42.29 7.13 -48.93
C VAL A 209 42.78 7.93 -47.75
N ILE A 210 43.06 7.32 -46.62
CA ILE A 210 43.50 8.00 -45.39
C ILE A 210 44.82 8.73 -45.65
N LYS A 211 44.81 10.07 -45.45
CA LYS A 211 45.92 11.04 -45.54
C LYS A 211 45.68 12.21 -44.59
N GLU A 212 46.72 12.96 -44.25
CA GLU A 212 46.60 14.12 -43.33
C GLU A 212 45.58 15.17 -43.77
N ASP A 213 45.33 15.38 -45.05
CA ASP A 213 44.49 16.48 -45.59
C ASP A 213 43.02 16.11 -45.83
N ILE A 214 42.53 14.95 -45.43
CA ILE A 214 41.16 14.50 -45.80
C ILE A 214 40.10 14.86 -44.77
N ARG A 215 40.45 15.39 -43.58
CA ARG A 215 39.52 15.59 -42.48
C ARG A 215 38.24 16.32 -42.91
N GLY A 216 38.34 17.40 -43.66
CA GLY A 216 37.16 18.16 -44.12
C GLY A 216 36.24 17.34 -45.03
N ARG A 217 36.82 16.68 -46.06
CA ARG A 217 36.06 15.85 -47.01
C ARG A 217 35.43 14.62 -46.31
N LEU A 218 36.14 14.00 -45.35
CA LEU A 218 35.64 12.90 -44.57
C LEU A 218 34.47 13.35 -43.66
N ALA A 219 34.56 14.56 -43.07
CA ALA A 219 33.49 15.14 -42.28
C ALA A 219 32.22 15.34 -43.12
N ASP A 220 32.34 15.96 -44.29
CA ASP A 220 31.20 16.17 -45.20
C ASP A 220 30.56 14.83 -45.60
N SER A 221 31.40 13.81 -45.88
CA SER A 221 30.90 12.48 -46.28
C SER A 221 30.20 11.73 -45.14
N LEU A 222 30.74 11.80 -43.94
CA LEU A 222 30.09 11.22 -42.76
C LEU A 222 28.79 11.93 -42.42
N GLU A 223 28.78 13.26 -42.42
CA GLU A 223 27.54 14.06 -42.15
C GLU A 223 26.46 13.73 -43.19
N ALA A 224 26.83 13.59 -44.46
CA ALA A 224 25.88 13.16 -45.47
C ALA A 224 25.37 11.74 -45.26
N ALA A 225 26.25 10.81 -44.85
CA ALA A 225 25.85 9.42 -44.52
C ALA A 225 24.88 9.36 -43.34
N LEU A 226 25.22 10.04 -42.25
CA LEU A 226 24.42 10.09 -41.03
C LEU A 226 23.02 10.69 -41.29
N ARG A 227 22.95 11.79 -42.03
CA ARG A 227 21.69 12.44 -42.41
C ARG A 227 20.75 11.56 -43.24
N LEU A 228 21.30 10.73 -44.14
CA LEU A 228 20.51 9.86 -45.04
C LEU A 228 20.01 8.59 -44.35
N ALA A 229 20.78 8.06 -43.42
CA ALA A 229 20.46 6.84 -42.68
C ALA A 229 20.03 7.11 -41.22
N ASP A 230 19.48 8.31 -40.97
CA ASP A 230 18.92 8.67 -39.66
C ASP A 230 19.92 8.40 -38.51
N GLY A 231 21.15 8.94 -38.64
CA GLY A 231 22.18 8.87 -37.61
C GLY A 231 23.10 7.63 -37.68
N TYR A 232 23.05 6.85 -38.76
CA TYR A 232 23.95 5.70 -38.98
C TYR A 232 24.89 5.97 -40.17
N ALA A 233 26.14 5.55 -40.02
CA ALA A 233 27.13 5.50 -41.09
C ALA A 233 28.00 4.25 -40.96
N VAL A 234 28.48 3.73 -42.09
CA VAL A 234 29.42 2.60 -42.11
C VAL A 234 30.70 3.06 -42.81
N CYS A 235 31.83 2.83 -42.15
CA CYS A 235 33.14 2.92 -42.81
C CYS A 235 33.58 1.50 -43.14
N ASP A 236 33.53 1.16 -44.42
CA ASP A 236 33.98 -0.11 -44.97
C ASP A 236 35.44 0.01 -45.41
N LEU A 237 36.30 -0.84 -44.83
CA LEU A 237 37.71 -0.97 -45.24
C LEU A 237 37.75 -1.95 -46.42
N ILE A 238 38.11 -1.48 -47.59
CA ILE A 238 38.05 -2.23 -48.85
C ILE A 238 38.79 -3.60 -48.80
N ASP A 239 39.77 -3.74 -47.93
CA ASP A 239 40.51 -4.99 -47.70
C ASP A 239 40.45 -5.45 -46.20
N GLY A 240 39.42 -5.03 -45.44
CA GLY A 240 39.29 -5.31 -43.99
C GLY A 240 37.86 -5.33 -43.49
N ASP A 241 37.71 -5.11 -42.19
CA ASP A 241 36.41 -5.12 -41.50
C ASP A 241 35.61 -3.83 -41.67
N GLU A 242 34.31 -3.90 -41.51
CA GLU A 242 33.43 -2.74 -41.50
C GLU A 242 33.34 -2.15 -40.07
N ILE A 243 33.36 -0.81 -40.01
CA ILE A 243 33.14 -0.06 -38.78
C ILE A 243 31.77 0.62 -38.88
N LEU A 244 30.81 0.16 -38.08
CA LEU A 244 29.51 0.81 -37.94
C LEU A 244 29.62 1.97 -36.94
N PHE A 245 29.16 3.14 -37.34
CA PHE A 245 29.03 4.35 -36.52
C PHE A 245 27.57 4.68 -36.29
N SER A 246 27.25 5.18 -35.11
CA SER A 246 25.91 5.63 -34.78
C SER A 246 25.95 6.87 -33.89
N GLU A 247 25.17 7.87 -34.25
CA GLU A 247 24.86 9.02 -33.37
C GLU A 247 23.88 8.59 -32.24
N HIS A 248 23.20 7.46 -32.45
CA HIS A 248 22.27 6.90 -31.48
C HIS A 248 22.92 5.76 -30.67
N TYR A 249 22.41 5.52 -29.46
CA TYR A 249 22.83 4.37 -28.67
C TYR A 249 22.30 3.07 -29.28
N SER A 250 23.07 2.45 -30.17
CA SER A 250 22.71 1.23 -30.91
C SER A 250 23.77 0.15 -30.79
N CYS A 251 23.33 -1.11 -30.57
CA CYS A 251 24.24 -2.24 -30.57
C CYS A 251 24.74 -2.55 -32.00
N PRO A 252 26.08 -2.61 -32.24
CA PRO A 252 26.62 -2.88 -33.55
C PRO A 252 26.34 -4.33 -34.05
N HIS A 253 26.08 -5.29 -33.14
CA HIS A 253 25.91 -6.70 -33.51
C HIS A 253 24.45 -7.07 -33.80
N CYS A 254 23.49 -6.57 -33.04
CA CYS A 254 22.09 -6.98 -33.16
C CYS A 254 21.12 -5.85 -33.55
N GLY A 255 21.60 -4.59 -33.64
CA GLY A 255 20.77 -3.42 -33.98
C GLY A 255 19.80 -3.00 -32.85
N PHE A 256 19.96 -3.50 -31.63
CA PHE A 256 19.16 -3.06 -30.47
C PHE A 256 19.48 -1.59 -30.16
N THR A 257 18.45 -0.73 -30.15
CA THR A 257 18.58 0.72 -29.94
C THR A 257 17.94 1.14 -28.65
N VAL A 258 18.64 1.94 -27.85
CA VAL A 258 18.13 2.46 -26.57
C VAL A 258 17.36 3.77 -26.75
N GLY A 259 17.66 4.55 -27.78
CA GLY A 259 17.13 5.88 -27.98
C GLY A 259 17.91 6.94 -27.18
N GLU A 260 17.32 8.11 -26.99
CA GLU A 260 17.94 9.17 -26.20
C GLU A 260 17.91 8.89 -24.71
N LEU A 261 19.05 9.08 -24.03
CA LEU A 261 19.16 8.93 -22.58
C LEU A 261 18.61 10.15 -21.85
N GLU A 262 17.29 10.21 -21.77
CA GLU A 262 16.58 11.26 -21.02
C GLU A 262 15.92 10.72 -19.76
N PRO A 263 15.68 11.54 -18.73
CA PRO A 263 14.99 11.10 -17.49
C PRO A 263 13.61 10.48 -17.72
N ARG A 264 12.90 10.83 -18.83
CA ARG A 264 11.60 10.24 -19.18
C ARG A 264 11.70 8.76 -19.58
N LEU A 265 12.85 8.28 -20.08
CA LEU A 265 13.10 6.88 -20.43
C LEU A 265 13.02 5.98 -19.17
N PHE A 266 13.43 6.50 -18.03
CA PHE A 266 13.44 5.78 -16.73
C PHE A 266 12.17 5.99 -15.92
N SER A 267 11.10 6.54 -16.52
CA SER A 267 9.82 6.78 -15.86
C SER A 267 8.81 5.71 -16.23
N PHE A 268 8.41 4.89 -15.27
CA PHE A 268 7.28 3.96 -15.45
C PHE A 268 5.91 4.66 -15.51
N ASN A 269 5.83 5.96 -15.21
CA ASN A 269 4.62 6.78 -15.35
C ASN A 269 4.50 7.45 -16.71
N ALA A 270 5.57 7.42 -17.53
CA ALA A 270 5.58 7.96 -18.88
C ALA A 270 5.50 6.81 -19.90
N PRO A 271 4.67 6.91 -20.96
CA PRO A 271 4.55 5.86 -21.98
C PRO A 271 5.88 5.47 -22.62
N TYR A 272 6.81 6.44 -22.71
CA TYR A 272 8.13 6.26 -23.34
C TYR A 272 9.03 5.27 -22.58
N GLY A 273 8.96 5.23 -21.24
CA GLY A 273 9.78 4.36 -20.39
C GLY A 273 9.03 3.15 -19.80
N ALA A 274 7.71 3.22 -19.79
CA ALA A 274 6.88 2.18 -19.16
C ALA A 274 6.90 0.87 -19.98
N CYS A 275 6.79 -0.26 -19.29
CA CYS A 275 6.49 -1.53 -19.94
C CYS A 275 5.16 -1.45 -20.69
N GLU A 276 5.13 -1.75 -21.97
CA GLU A 276 3.93 -1.67 -22.82
C GLU A 276 2.82 -2.60 -22.33
N GLU A 277 3.17 -3.80 -21.84
CA GLU A 277 2.22 -4.84 -21.44
C GLU A 277 1.44 -4.46 -20.18
N CYS A 278 2.10 -3.96 -19.13
CA CYS A 278 1.46 -3.55 -17.88
C CYS A 278 1.29 -2.04 -17.73
N THR A 279 1.67 -1.26 -18.73
CA THR A 279 1.62 0.21 -18.72
C THR A 279 2.28 0.85 -17.48
N GLY A 280 3.39 0.24 -17.01
CA GLY A 280 4.15 0.71 -15.85
C GLY A 280 3.61 0.27 -14.48
N LEU A 281 2.65 -0.63 -14.42
CA LEU A 281 2.11 -1.13 -13.14
C LEU A 281 3.00 -2.21 -12.51
N GLY A 282 3.74 -2.97 -13.32
CA GLY A 282 4.54 -4.12 -12.87
C GLY A 282 3.73 -5.40 -12.66
N SER A 283 2.42 -5.29 -12.61
CA SER A 283 1.47 -6.37 -12.39
C SER A 283 0.26 -6.27 -13.31
N LYS A 284 -0.49 -7.34 -13.40
CA LYS A 284 -1.78 -7.41 -14.12
C LYS A 284 -2.80 -8.13 -13.27
N ILE A 285 -4.05 -7.66 -13.34
CA ILE A 285 -5.17 -8.38 -12.76
C ILE A 285 -5.57 -9.48 -13.72
N GLU A 286 -5.27 -10.72 -13.35
CA GLU A 286 -5.52 -11.90 -14.15
C GLU A 286 -6.30 -12.96 -13.36
N ALA A 287 -6.93 -13.89 -14.09
CA ALA A 287 -7.60 -15.01 -13.46
C ALA A 287 -6.56 -16.02 -12.93
N ASP A 288 -6.62 -16.29 -11.62
CA ASP A 288 -5.66 -17.16 -10.93
C ASP A 288 -6.04 -18.64 -11.08
N PRO A 289 -5.18 -19.48 -11.67
CA PRO A 289 -5.42 -20.93 -11.76
C PRO A 289 -5.71 -21.59 -10.41
N ASN A 290 -5.12 -21.12 -9.30
CA ASN A 290 -5.34 -21.71 -7.98
C ASN A 290 -6.71 -21.31 -7.37
N LEU A 291 -7.26 -20.17 -7.75
CA LEU A 291 -8.63 -19.79 -7.38
C LEU A 291 -9.68 -20.46 -8.28
N ILE A 292 -9.31 -20.78 -9.52
CA ILE A 292 -10.14 -21.51 -10.47
C ILE A 292 -10.24 -22.99 -10.09
N VAL A 293 -9.10 -23.59 -9.70
CA VAL A 293 -8.98 -24.99 -9.26
C VAL A 293 -8.40 -25.02 -7.83
N PRO A 294 -9.20 -24.66 -6.82
CA PRO A 294 -8.70 -24.58 -5.44
C PRO A 294 -8.41 -25.94 -4.81
N ASP A 295 -9.08 -26.99 -5.26
CA ASP A 295 -8.86 -28.37 -4.81
C ASP A 295 -8.45 -29.24 -6.01
N LYS A 296 -7.15 -29.44 -6.15
CA LYS A 296 -6.58 -30.25 -7.22
C LYS A 296 -6.78 -31.76 -7.06
N ASN A 297 -7.30 -32.21 -5.91
CA ASN A 297 -7.65 -33.63 -5.68
C ASN A 297 -9.02 -33.97 -6.26
N LYS A 298 -9.87 -32.99 -6.56
CA LYS A 298 -11.15 -33.20 -7.23
C LYS A 298 -10.97 -33.51 -8.70
N THR A 299 -11.87 -34.34 -9.21
CA THR A 299 -12.02 -34.61 -10.64
C THR A 299 -12.80 -33.47 -11.33
N LEU A 300 -12.69 -33.36 -12.66
CA LEU A 300 -13.50 -32.42 -13.44
C LEU A 300 -15.01 -32.66 -13.24
N LYS A 301 -15.39 -33.93 -13.07
CA LYS A 301 -16.79 -34.36 -12.84
C LYS A 301 -17.30 -33.98 -11.45
N GLU A 302 -16.42 -33.91 -10.45
CA GLU A 302 -16.74 -33.47 -9.09
C GLU A 302 -16.70 -31.94 -8.92
N GLY A 303 -16.51 -31.17 -10.01
CA GLY A 303 -16.50 -29.70 -10.00
C GLY A 303 -15.16 -29.11 -9.56
N ALA A 304 -14.02 -29.69 -10.02
CA ALA A 304 -12.70 -29.08 -9.81
C ALA A 304 -12.64 -27.64 -10.34
N ILE A 305 -13.36 -27.33 -11.44
CA ILE A 305 -13.40 -25.99 -12.06
C ILE A 305 -14.54 -25.16 -11.44
N VAL A 306 -14.21 -24.45 -10.38
CA VAL A 306 -15.22 -23.72 -9.58
C VAL A 306 -16.01 -22.64 -10.34
N PRO A 307 -15.44 -21.82 -11.25
CA PRO A 307 -16.21 -20.82 -11.99
C PRO A 307 -17.31 -21.40 -12.89
N TRP A 308 -17.19 -22.67 -13.26
CA TRP A 308 -18.11 -23.40 -14.13
C TRP A 308 -19.00 -24.40 -13.39
N ASP A 309 -18.76 -24.62 -12.10
CA ASP A 309 -19.60 -25.43 -11.21
C ASP A 309 -20.81 -24.62 -10.69
N SER A 310 -21.46 -23.85 -11.57
CA SER A 310 -22.58 -23.03 -11.14
C SER A 310 -23.89 -23.83 -11.11
N LYS A 311 -24.51 -23.89 -9.95
CA LYS A 311 -25.82 -24.55 -9.70
C LYS A 311 -27.01 -23.97 -10.53
N GLY A 312 -26.75 -23.02 -11.43
CA GLY A 312 -27.79 -22.29 -12.18
C GLY A 312 -27.75 -22.41 -13.71
N SER A 313 -26.71 -23.04 -14.29
CA SER A 313 -26.63 -23.20 -15.75
C SER A 313 -25.82 -24.41 -16.15
N ALA A 314 -26.42 -25.31 -16.93
CA ALA A 314 -25.75 -26.50 -17.47
C ALA A 314 -24.78 -26.17 -18.63
N PHE A 315 -24.75 -24.94 -19.12
CA PHE A 315 -24.00 -24.54 -20.32
C PHE A 315 -22.47 -24.82 -20.20
N TYR A 316 -21.84 -24.34 -19.14
CA TYR A 316 -20.38 -24.51 -18.97
C TYR A 316 -19.98 -25.94 -18.60
N PRO A 317 -20.71 -26.67 -17.71
CA PRO A 317 -20.46 -28.08 -17.48
C PRO A 317 -20.55 -28.91 -18.75
N THR A 318 -21.61 -28.70 -19.56
CA THR A 318 -21.80 -29.40 -20.86
C THR A 318 -20.66 -29.07 -21.83
N MET A 319 -20.23 -27.81 -21.89
CA MET A 319 -19.11 -27.40 -22.73
C MET A 319 -17.80 -28.06 -22.33
N LEU A 320 -17.52 -28.14 -21.01
CA LEU A 320 -16.35 -28.80 -20.50
C LEU A 320 -16.35 -30.31 -20.81
N GLU A 321 -17.49 -30.97 -20.62
CA GLU A 321 -17.66 -32.42 -20.90
C GLU A 321 -17.43 -32.74 -22.37
N GLN A 322 -18.02 -31.97 -23.29
CA GLN A 322 -17.86 -32.20 -24.74
C GLN A 322 -16.44 -31.85 -25.21
N ALA A 323 -15.84 -30.76 -24.70
CA ALA A 323 -14.45 -30.45 -24.98
C ALA A 323 -13.50 -31.54 -24.44
N ALA A 324 -13.70 -32.02 -23.21
CA ALA A 324 -12.91 -33.11 -22.64
C ALA A 324 -13.02 -34.38 -23.47
N THR A 325 -14.22 -34.71 -23.97
CA THR A 325 -14.41 -35.88 -24.87
C THR A 325 -13.68 -35.69 -26.20
N ALA A 326 -13.78 -34.52 -26.82
CA ALA A 326 -13.13 -34.23 -28.10
C ALA A 326 -11.61 -34.27 -28.01
N PHE A 327 -11.04 -33.71 -26.94
CA PHE A 327 -9.60 -33.65 -26.71
C PHE A 327 -9.05 -34.81 -25.87
N LYS A 328 -9.84 -35.86 -25.60
CA LYS A 328 -9.47 -37.06 -24.87
C LYS A 328 -8.92 -36.79 -23.46
N ILE A 329 -9.55 -35.87 -22.75
CA ILE A 329 -9.22 -35.54 -21.35
C ILE A 329 -10.10 -36.40 -20.43
N PRO A 330 -9.55 -37.21 -19.50
CA PRO A 330 -10.34 -38.01 -18.57
C PRO A 330 -11.05 -37.07 -17.54
N MET A 331 -12.35 -37.27 -17.37
CA MET A 331 -13.20 -36.46 -16.48
C MET A 331 -13.26 -36.98 -15.03
N ASP A 332 -12.81 -38.19 -14.80
CA ASP A 332 -12.87 -38.97 -13.56
C ASP A 332 -11.52 -39.14 -12.85
N VAL A 333 -10.50 -38.42 -13.34
CA VAL A 333 -9.15 -38.40 -12.75
C VAL A 333 -8.96 -37.09 -12.00
N PRO A 334 -8.32 -37.10 -10.80
CA PRO A 334 -8.00 -35.86 -10.08
C PRO A 334 -7.25 -34.85 -10.95
N PHE A 335 -7.58 -33.57 -10.84
CA PHE A 335 -6.99 -32.53 -11.70
C PHE A 335 -5.44 -32.51 -11.64
N LYS A 336 -4.85 -32.80 -10.46
CA LYS A 336 -3.39 -32.88 -10.28
C LYS A 336 -2.72 -34.02 -11.07
N GLU A 337 -3.49 -35.07 -11.43
CA GLU A 337 -2.99 -36.26 -12.15
C GLU A 337 -3.15 -36.12 -13.68
N LEU A 338 -3.87 -35.11 -14.14
CA LEU A 338 -3.92 -34.74 -15.56
C LEU A 338 -2.53 -34.31 -16.04
N THR A 339 -2.19 -34.61 -17.30
CA THR A 339 -0.94 -34.13 -17.89
C THR A 339 -0.94 -32.59 -17.96
N ARG A 340 0.23 -31.97 -17.98
CA ARG A 340 0.35 -30.52 -18.07
C ARG A 340 -0.35 -29.96 -19.30
N GLU A 341 -0.25 -30.61 -20.43
CA GLU A 341 -0.94 -30.25 -21.68
C GLU A 341 -2.45 -30.29 -21.53
N GLN A 342 -3.00 -31.30 -20.82
CA GLN A 342 -4.44 -31.38 -20.54
C GLN A 342 -4.91 -30.29 -19.57
N GLN A 343 -4.12 -30.00 -18.54
CA GLN A 343 -4.40 -28.89 -17.61
C GLN A 343 -4.36 -27.54 -18.34
N ASP A 344 -3.36 -27.32 -19.18
CA ASP A 344 -3.20 -26.09 -19.95
C ASP A 344 -4.35 -25.92 -20.97
N LEU A 345 -4.78 -26.97 -21.63
CA LEU A 345 -5.93 -26.93 -22.53
C LEU A 345 -7.22 -26.55 -21.80
N ILE A 346 -7.45 -27.12 -20.62
CA ILE A 346 -8.63 -26.75 -19.80
C ILE A 346 -8.55 -25.28 -19.38
N LEU A 347 -7.39 -24.84 -18.91
CA LEU A 347 -7.22 -23.50 -18.33
C LEU A 347 -7.13 -22.42 -19.41
N TYR A 348 -6.40 -22.64 -20.49
CA TYR A 348 -6.07 -21.61 -21.50
C TYR A 348 -6.75 -21.80 -22.85
N GLY A 349 -7.33 -22.98 -23.09
CA GLY A 349 -8.10 -23.28 -24.31
C GLY A 349 -7.34 -24.08 -25.35
N SER A 350 -8.05 -24.42 -26.48
CA SER A 350 -7.57 -25.28 -27.56
C SER A 350 -6.78 -24.55 -28.67
N GLY A 351 -6.48 -23.24 -28.49
CA GLY A 351 -5.83 -22.44 -29.53
C GLY A 351 -6.75 -22.26 -30.74
N GLU A 352 -6.39 -22.82 -31.89
CA GLU A 352 -7.21 -22.76 -33.12
C GLU A 352 -8.02 -24.04 -33.36
N GLU A 353 -7.83 -25.09 -32.56
CA GLU A 353 -8.53 -26.35 -32.73
C GLU A 353 -10.00 -26.23 -32.32
N GLU A 354 -10.89 -26.63 -33.23
CA GLU A 354 -12.33 -26.59 -33.03
C GLU A 354 -12.87 -27.96 -32.58
N PHE A 355 -13.93 -27.95 -31.78
CA PHE A 355 -14.70 -29.13 -31.42
C PHE A 355 -16.18 -28.92 -31.70
N HIS A 356 -16.90 -30.01 -31.87
CA HIS A 356 -18.35 -29.98 -32.06
C HIS A 356 -19.04 -29.73 -30.73
N PHE A 357 -19.82 -28.63 -30.62
CA PHE A 357 -20.57 -28.22 -29.44
C PHE A 357 -22.06 -28.25 -29.71
N TYR A 358 -22.78 -29.07 -28.93
CA TYR A 358 -24.24 -29.16 -28.93
C TYR A 358 -24.80 -28.79 -27.56
N TYR A 359 -25.67 -27.81 -27.51
CA TYR A 359 -26.33 -27.41 -26.29
C TYR A 359 -27.76 -26.94 -26.56
N GLN A 360 -28.73 -27.46 -25.79
CA GLN A 360 -30.13 -27.00 -25.82
C GLN A 360 -30.47 -26.43 -24.45
N ASN A 361 -30.90 -25.18 -24.40
CA ASN A 361 -31.31 -24.54 -23.16
C ASN A 361 -32.74 -24.95 -22.77
N GLU A 362 -33.14 -24.61 -21.52
CA GLU A 362 -34.49 -24.90 -20.98
C GLU A 362 -35.64 -24.27 -21.79
N PHE A 363 -35.36 -23.25 -22.60
CA PHE A 363 -36.31 -22.56 -23.48
C PHE A 363 -36.32 -23.14 -24.91
N GLY A 364 -35.67 -24.24 -25.17
CA GLY A 364 -35.62 -24.93 -26.47
C GLY A 364 -34.68 -24.34 -27.51
N SER A 365 -33.89 -23.30 -27.19
CA SER A 365 -32.87 -22.76 -28.09
C SER A 365 -31.69 -23.72 -28.20
N VAL A 366 -31.34 -24.06 -29.44
CA VAL A 366 -30.26 -25.01 -29.75
C VAL A 366 -29.04 -24.27 -30.28
N GLN A 367 -27.87 -24.62 -29.76
CA GLN A 367 -26.57 -24.29 -30.34
C GLN A 367 -25.91 -25.59 -30.83
N ASP A 368 -25.72 -25.67 -32.13
CA ASP A 368 -25.09 -26.83 -32.80
C ASP A 368 -24.09 -26.28 -33.81
N LYS A 369 -22.80 -26.26 -33.41
CA LYS A 369 -21.73 -25.66 -34.22
C LYS A 369 -20.34 -26.12 -33.82
N MET A 370 -19.40 -26.05 -34.77
CA MET A 370 -17.99 -26.09 -34.49
C MET A 370 -17.54 -24.82 -33.76
N ARG A 371 -16.76 -24.93 -32.72
CA ARG A 371 -16.19 -23.78 -31.98
C ARG A 371 -14.89 -24.14 -31.32
N VAL A 372 -14.06 -23.14 -31.15
CA VAL A 372 -12.82 -23.23 -30.35
C VAL A 372 -13.17 -23.29 -28.88
N PHE A 373 -12.48 -24.11 -28.12
CA PHE A 373 -12.57 -24.14 -26.66
C PHE A 373 -11.77 -22.97 -26.08
N GLU A 374 -12.49 -21.97 -25.55
CA GLU A 374 -11.89 -20.71 -25.05
C GLU A 374 -10.94 -20.92 -23.87
N GLY A 375 -11.15 -21.98 -23.06
CA GLY A 375 -10.50 -22.16 -21.78
C GLY A 375 -11.14 -21.36 -20.65
N VAL A 376 -10.87 -21.77 -19.40
CA VAL A 376 -11.50 -21.18 -18.21
C VAL A 376 -10.96 -19.78 -17.91
N ILE A 377 -9.66 -19.57 -18.00
CA ILE A 377 -8.98 -18.31 -17.70
C ILE A 377 -9.44 -17.19 -18.66
N PRO A 378 -9.35 -17.37 -19.99
CA PRO A 378 -9.88 -16.37 -20.93
C PRO A 378 -11.38 -16.09 -20.73
N ASN A 379 -12.17 -17.13 -20.42
CA ASN A 379 -13.61 -16.98 -20.17
C ASN A 379 -13.89 -16.11 -18.93
N VAL A 380 -13.23 -16.39 -17.80
CA VAL A 380 -13.37 -15.60 -16.56
C VAL A 380 -12.92 -14.16 -16.79
N ARG A 381 -11.78 -13.95 -17.46
CA ARG A 381 -11.26 -12.60 -17.83
C ARG A 381 -12.28 -11.83 -18.67
N ARG A 382 -12.79 -12.42 -19.75
CA ARG A 382 -13.77 -11.80 -20.64
C ARG A 382 -15.07 -11.46 -19.89
N ARG A 383 -15.59 -12.37 -19.05
CA ARG A 383 -16.80 -12.12 -18.26
C ARG A 383 -16.59 -11.03 -17.20
N HIS A 384 -15.40 -10.91 -16.64
CA HIS A 384 -15.05 -9.83 -15.72
C HIS A 384 -14.97 -8.48 -16.42
N GLN A 385 -14.34 -8.41 -17.59
CA GLN A 385 -14.08 -7.16 -18.31
C GLN A 385 -15.28 -6.66 -19.12
N SER A 386 -16.00 -7.55 -19.84
CA SER A 386 -17.02 -7.17 -20.82
C SER A 386 -18.45 -7.23 -20.32
N SER A 387 -18.71 -7.75 -19.10
CA SER A 387 -20.08 -7.84 -18.59
C SER A 387 -20.61 -6.48 -18.14
N GLN A 388 -21.82 -6.13 -18.60
CA GLN A 388 -22.56 -4.95 -18.13
C GLN A 388 -23.15 -5.16 -16.73
N SER A 389 -23.32 -6.41 -16.29
CA SER A 389 -23.85 -6.77 -14.97
C SER A 389 -22.78 -6.58 -13.88
N LYS A 390 -23.04 -5.69 -12.93
CA LYS A 390 -22.20 -5.50 -11.75
C LYS A 390 -22.03 -6.79 -10.94
N ALA A 391 -23.13 -7.54 -10.75
CA ALA A 391 -23.11 -8.81 -10.02
C ALA A 391 -22.23 -9.86 -10.73
N MET A 392 -22.23 -9.90 -12.06
CA MET A 392 -21.36 -10.82 -12.82
C MET A 392 -19.88 -10.42 -12.70
N ARG A 393 -19.57 -9.12 -12.77
CA ARG A 393 -18.20 -8.65 -12.56
C ARG A 393 -17.68 -8.99 -11.15
N GLU A 394 -18.50 -8.78 -10.13
CA GLU A 394 -18.18 -9.14 -8.74
C GLU A 394 -18.00 -10.65 -8.58
N ALA A 395 -18.88 -11.46 -9.18
CA ALA A 395 -18.78 -12.92 -9.15
C ALA A 395 -17.53 -13.45 -9.86
N MET A 396 -17.10 -12.82 -10.96
CA MET A 396 -15.85 -13.19 -11.64
C MET A 396 -14.63 -12.62 -10.94
N GLY A 397 -14.76 -11.45 -10.32
CA GLY A 397 -13.70 -10.78 -9.57
C GLY A 397 -13.09 -11.63 -8.45
N GLN A 398 -13.86 -12.54 -7.83
CA GLN A 398 -13.35 -13.49 -6.82
C GLN A 398 -12.30 -14.48 -7.34
N TYR A 399 -12.18 -14.65 -8.65
CA TYR A 399 -11.18 -15.52 -9.30
C TYR A 399 -10.02 -14.73 -9.89
N MET A 400 -10.01 -13.39 -9.73
CA MET A 400 -8.98 -12.50 -10.25
C MET A 400 -7.98 -12.18 -9.15
N THR A 401 -6.71 -12.23 -9.49
CA THR A 401 -5.59 -11.88 -8.60
C THR A 401 -4.63 -10.98 -9.34
N GLU A 402 -3.92 -10.16 -8.60
CA GLU A 402 -2.84 -9.34 -9.13
C GLU A 402 -1.59 -10.24 -9.29
N LEU A 403 -1.23 -10.53 -10.53
CA LEU A 403 -0.07 -11.34 -10.91
C LEU A 403 1.04 -10.46 -11.48
N GLU A 404 2.28 -10.89 -11.29
CA GLU A 404 3.44 -10.24 -11.86
C GLU A 404 3.35 -10.17 -13.40
N CYS A 405 3.73 -9.04 -13.99
CA CYS A 405 3.71 -8.87 -15.43
C CYS A 405 4.69 -9.85 -16.12
N PRO A 406 4.24 -10.67 -17.08
CA PRO A 406 5.09 -11.69 -17.70
C PRO A 406 6.20 -11.11 -18.60
N VAL A 407 6.12 -9.81 -18.96
CA VAL A 407 7.10 -9.16 -19.85
C VAL A 407 8.19 -8.46 -19.05
N CYS A 408 7.81 -7.64 -18.05
CA CYS A 408 8.80 -6.88 -17.26
C CYS A 408 9.15 -7.52 -15.92
N HIS A 409 8.49 -8.60 -15.52
CA HIS A 409 8.76 -9.31 -14.27
C HIS A 409 8.81 -8.36 -13.07
N GLY A 410 7.76 -7.56 -12.91
CA GLY A 410 7.64 -6.59 -11.82
C GLY A 410 8.44 -5.28 -12.00
N LYS A 411 9.41 -5.22 -12.92
CA LYS A 411 10.32 -4.07 -13.10
C LYS A 411 9.66 -2.80 -13.62
N ARG A 412 8.39 -2.83 -14.08
CA ARG A 412 7.57 -1.69 -14.55
C ARG A 412 8.06 -0.96 -15.80
N LEU A 413 9.31 -1.10 -16.16
CA LEU A 413 9.99 -0.38 -17.26
C LEU A 413 10.10 -1.25 -18.51
N ASN A 414 10.29 -0.61 -19.64
CA ASN A 414 10.56 -1.28 -20.93
C ASN A 414 12.01 -1.78 -21.00
N ARG A 415 12.29 -2.56 -22.04
CA ARG A 415 13.59 -3.20 -22.23
C ARG A 415 14.72 -2.21 -22.48
N GLN A 416 14.42 -1.06 -23.11
CA GLN A 416 15.38 0.00 -23.38
C GLN A 416 15.86 0.66 -22.07
N ALA A 417 14.96 1.03 -21.19
CA ALA A 417 15.31 1.59 -19.89
C ALA A 417 16.11 0.60 -19.01
N LEU A 418 15.74 -0.68 -19.04
CA LEU A 418 16.41 -1.73 -18.25
C LEU A 418 17.79 -2.13 -18.82
N SER A 419 18.09 -1.76 -20.07
CA SER A 419 19.41 -1.99 -20.67
C SER A 419 20.48 -1.00 -20.18
N VAL A 420 20.09 0.10 -19.56
CA VAL A 420 21.02 1.13 -19.04
C VAL A 420 21.41 0.77 -17.62
N LYS A 421 22.71 0.72 -17.33
CA LYS A 421 23.25 0.27 -16.04
C LYS A 421 24.21 1.29 -15.42
N ILE A 422 24.23 1.32 -14.10
CA ILE A 422 25.25 1.98 -13.28
C ILE A 422 25.81 0.95 -12.31
N GLY A 423 27.12 0.79 -12.21
CA GLY A 423 27.71 -0.24 -11.39
C GLY A 423 27.22 -1.67 -11.72
N GLY A 424 26.88 -1.92 -12.99
CA GLY A 424 26.34 -3.21 -13.46
C GLY A 424 24.85 -3.45 -13.19
N GLN A 425 24.12 -2.52 -12.56
CA GLN A 425 22.71 -2.68 -12.18
C GLN A 425 21.81 -1.71 -12.92
N ASP A 426 20.62 -2.19 -13.34
CA ASP A 426 19.56 -1.33 -13.86
C ASP A 426 18.81 -0.60 -12.74
N ILE A 427 18.05 0.44 -13.10
CA ILE A 427 17.33 1.27 -12.15
C ILE A 427 16.29 0.46 -11.34
N ALA A 428 15.66 -0.56 -11.94
CA ALA A 428 14.69 -1.40 -11.24
C ALA A 428 15.39 -2.32 -10.22
N GLU A 429 16.55 -2.85 -10.52
CA GLU A 429 17.37 -3.63 -9.59
C GLU A 429 17.81 -2.80 -8.40
N VAL A 430 18.20 -1.56 -8.61
CA VAL A 430 18.55 -0.64 -7.50
C VAL A 430 17.33 -0.27 -6.66
N THR A 431 16.17 0.01 -7.28
CA THR A 431 14.95 0.36 -6.53
C THR A 431 14.35 -0.84 -5.79
N HIS A 432 14.66 -2.06 -6.20
CA HIS A 432 14.21 -3.30 -5.54
C HIS A 432 15.04 -3.67 -4.31
N LYS A 433 16.21 -3.04 -4.11
CA LYS A 433 17.01 -3.23 -2.91
C LYS A 433 16.37 -2.57 -1.71
N ALA A 434 16.65 -3.10 -0.51
CA ALA A 434 16.33 -2.41 0.71
C ALA A 434 17.11 -1.07 0.79
N ILE A 435 16.55 -0.09 1.49
CA ILE A 435 17.17 1.25 1.61
C ILE A 435 18.60 1.15 2.10
N VAL A 436 18.88 0.31 3.10
CA VAL A 436 20.25 0.09 3.62
C VAL A 436 21.19 -0.44 2.53
N ASP A 437 20.75 -1.45 1.75
CA ASP A 437 21.55 -2.02 0.67
C ASP A 437 21.72 -1.04 -0.50
N THR A 438 20.77 -0.13 -0.68
CA THR A 438 20.84 0.94 -1.70
C THR A 438 21.87 1.99 -1.28
N ILE A 439 21.95 2.34 0.01
CA ILE A 439 22.99 3.23 0.56
C ILE A 439 24.37 2.62 0.33
N GLU A 440 24.56 1.36 0.74
CA GLU A 440 25.84 0.63 0.54
C GLU A 440 26.24 0.55 -0.94
N PHE A 441 25.27 0.34 -1.85
CA PHE A 441 25.52 0.34 -3.28
C PHE A 441 26.08 1.67 -3.77
N PHE A 442 25.51 2.82 -3.34
CA PHE A 442 25.99 4.14 -3.76
C PHE A 442 27.33 4.52 -3.10
N GLU A 443 27.58 4.10 -1.90
CA GLU A 443 28.88 4.31 -1.23
C GLU A 443 30.02 3.52 -1.88
N GLY A 444 29.72 2.32 -2.38
CA GLY A 444 30.67 1.46 -3.09
C GLY A 444 30.78 1.69 -4.60
N LEU A 445 30.12 2.71 -5.14
CA LEU A 445 30.07 2.94 -6.58
C LEU A 445 31.37 3.56 -7.11
N ASP A 446 32.06 2.83 -7.97
CA ASP A 446 33.26 3.29 -8.68
C ASP A 446 32.90 3.86 -10.05
N LEU A 447 33.13 5.15 -10.27
CA LEU A 447 32.85 5.88 -11.49
C LEU A 447 34.12 6.56 -12.02
N SER A 448 34.20 6.78 -13.32
CA SER A 448 35.25 7.59 -13.92
C SER A 448 35.26 9.01 -13.32
N GLU A 449 36.40 9.71 -13.34
CA GLU A 449 36.54 11.07 -12.80
C GLU A 449 35.50 12.05 -13.37
N GLN A 450 35.22 11.95 -14.66
CA GLN A 450 34.22 12.76 -15.33
C GLN A 450 32.79 12.42 -14.83
N ASN A 451 32.44 11.14 -14.79
CA ASN A 451 31.13 10.70 -14.30
C ASN A 451 30.94 10.99 -12.81
N THR A 452 31.99 10.91 -12.02
CA THR A 452 31.98 11.30 -10.59
C THR A 452 31.61 12.77 -10.42
N THR A 453 32.20 13.65 -11.24
CA THR A 453 31.90 15.10 -11.20
C THR A 453 30.42 15.37 -11.53
N ILE A 454 29.85 14.67 -12.50
CA ILE A 454 28.43 14.80 -12.90
C ILE A 454 27.49 14.19 -11.85
N ALA A 455 27.83 13.03 -11.33
CA ALA A 455 27.01 12.26 -10.41
C ALA A 455 26.96 12.84 -8.99
N GLN A 456 28.05 13.45 -8.52
CA GLN A 456 28.23 13.87 -7.13
C GLN A 456 27.09 14.75 -6.57
N PRO A 457 26.58 15.81 -7.26
CA PRO A 457 25.46 16.59 -6.76
C PRO A 457 24.17 15.76 -6.61
N ILE A 458 23.91 14.86 -7.60
CA ILE A 458 22.73 14.02 -7.61
C ILE A 458 22.80 12.96 -6.52
N MET A 459 23.97 12.33 -6.36
CA MET A 459 24.19 11.30 -5.32
C MET A 459 24.06 11.86 -3.91
N ARG A 460 24.47 13.12 -3.67
CA ARG A 460 24.26 13.80 -2.38
C ARG A 460 22.79 13.93 -2.04
N GLU A 461 21.94 14.26 -3.00
CA GLU A 461 20.50 14.37 -2.79
C GLU A 461 19.87 13.00 -2.54
N ILE A 462 20.29 11.98 -3.28
CA ILE A 462 19.86 10.59 -3.06
C ILE A 462 20.27 10.12 -1.67
N ALA A 463 21.54 10.27 -1.31
CA ALA A 463 22.07 9.84 0.00
C ALA A 463 21.36 10.55 1.16
N SER A 464 21.12 11.87 1.03
CA SER A 464 20.40 12.63 2.06
C SER A 464 19.00 12.05 2.31
N ARG A 465 18.23 11.77 1.26
CA ARG A 465 16.87 11.22 1.39
C ARG A 465 16.86 9.79 1.91
N LEU A 466 17.80 8.95 1.47
CA LEU A 466 17.93 7.58 1.96
C LEU A 466 18.31 7.52 3.44
N ASN A 467 19.25 8.36 3.86
CA ASN A 467 19.67 8.47 5.25
C ASN A 467 18.51 8.90 6.16
N PHE A 468 17.66 9.85 5.73
CA PHE A 468 16.47 10.21 6.51
C PHE A 468 15.47 9.07 6.64
N LEU A 469 15.29 8.25 5.58
CA LEU A 469 14.45 7.05 5.67
C LEU A 469 15.04 6.02 6.65
N GLU A 470 16.34 5.87 6.70
CA GLU A 470 17.03 5.01 7.67
C GLU A 470 16.89 5.55 9.10
N GLU A 471 17.10 6.86 9.31
CA GLU A 471 16.95 7.53 10.61
C GLU A 471 15.56 7.33 11.23
N VAL A 472 14.48 7.32 10.42
CA VAL A 472 13.11 7.05 10.90
C VAL A 472 12.77 5.56 10.99
N GLY A 473 13.77 4.67 10.84
CA GLY A 473 13.59 3.22 11.01
C GLY A 473 12.94 2.50 9.82
N LEU A 474 13.04 3.04 8.60
CA LEU A 474 12.50 2.45 7.37
C LEU A 474 13.56 1.80 6.47
N ASN A 475 14.72 1.47 7.03
CA ASN A 475 15.87 0.90 6.33
C ASN A 475 15.57 -0.42 5.59
N TYR A 476 14.52 -1.16 6.00
CA TYR A 476 14.10 -2.44 5.41
C TYR A 476 13.19 -2.29 4.19
N LEU A 477 12.63 -1.10 3.94
CA LEU A 477 11.75 -0.87 2.78
C LEU A 477 12.56 -0.84 1.49
N THR A 478 11.88 -1.17 0.38
CA THR A 478 12.41 -1.01 -0.98
C THR A 478 11.79 0.22 -1.65
N LEU A 479 12.52 0.88 -2.53
CA LEU A 479 12.04 2.10 -3.20
C LEU A 479 10.90 1.81 -4.20
N ASP A 480 10.83 0.61 -4.74
CA ASP A 480 9.79 0.16 -5.67
C ASP A 480 8.49 -0.29 -4.97
N ARG A 481 8.50 -0.44 -3.63
CA ARG A 481 7.34 -0.87 -2.87
C ARG A 481 6.17 0.08 -3.08
N SER A 482 5.01 -0.49 -3.44
CA SER A 482 3.79 0.28 -3.68
C SER A 482 3.31 0.98 -2.40
N ALA A 483 2.95 2.26 -2.51
CA ALA A 483 2.42 3.05 -1.41
C ALA A 483 1.14 2.45 -0.79
N GLY A 484 0.32 1.78 -1.61
CA GLY A 484 -0.91 1.12 -1.15
C GLY A 484 -0.68 -0.09 -0.23
N THR A 485 0.56 -0.63 -0.18
CA THR A 485 0.93 -1.77 0.67
C THR A 485 1.60 -1.36 1.99
N LEU A 486 1.81 -0.05 2.19
CA LEU A 486 2.41 0.48 3.41
C LEU A 486 1.40 0.48 4.56
N SER A 487 1.85 0.18 5.76
CA SER A 487 1.08 0.45 6.97
C SER A 487 0.91 1.95 7.19
N GLY A 488 -0.07 2.35 7.99
CA GLY A 488 -0.29 3.77 8.33
C GLY A 488 0.97 4.43 8.92
N GLY A 489 1.65 3.75 9.84
CA GLY A 489 2.89 4.23 10.44
C GLY A 489 4.07 4.32 9.46
N GLU A 490 4.23 3.35 8.53
CA GLU A 490 5.26 3.42 7.48
C GLU A 490 5.03 4.64 6.58
N ALA A 491 3.81 4.85 6.11
CA ALA A 491 3.46 5.99 5.26
C ALA A 491 3.68 7.35 5.96
N GLN A 492 3.35 7.44 7.24
CA GLN A 492 3.58 8.62 8.06
C GLN A 492 5.08 8.92 8.23
N ARG A 493 5.90 7.91 8.54
CA ARG A 493 7.36 8.06 8.66
C ARG A 493 8.04 8.43 7.34
N ILE A 494 7.54 7.94 6.20
CA ILE A 494 8.04 8.39 4.88
C ILE A 494 7.80 9.89 4.73
N ARG A 495 6.62 10.40 5.07
CA ARG A 495 6.34 11.84 5.03
C ARG A 495 7.22 12.62 6.00
N LEU A 496 7.39 12.10 7.22
CA LEU A 496 8.29 12.69 8.21
C LEU A 496 9.72 12.79 7.66
N ALA A 497 10.27 11.72 7.09
CA ALA A 497 11.59 11.71 6.47
C ALA A 497 11.72 12.74 5.34
N THR A 498 10.68 12.87 4.49
CA THR A 498 10.64 13.86 3.41
C THR A 498 10.65 15.29 3.97
N GLN A 499 9.95 15.56 5.07
CA GLN A 499 9.92 16.88 5.70
C GLN A 499 11.25 17.22 6.41
N ILE A 500 11.87 16.24 7.09
CA ILE A 500 13.22 16.40 7.66
C ILE A 500 14.21 16.76 6.55
N GLY A 501 14.12 16.08 5.41
CA GLY A 501 14.97 16.32 4.24
C GLY A 501 14.84 17.72 3.63
N SER A 502 13.72 18.40 3.83
CA SER A 502 13.51 19.76 3.32
C SER A 502 14.34 20.83 4.08
N ASN A 503 14.88 20.50 5.27
CA ASN A 503 15.63 21.41 6.15
C ASN A 503 14.93 22.77 6.39
N LEU A 504 13.60 22.79 6.40
CA LEU A 504 12.81 23.97 6.70
C LEU A 504 12.99 24.38 8.16
N SER A 505 13.04 25.68 8.44
CA SER A 505 13.11 26.25 9.77
C SER A 505 11.98 27.24 10.03
N GLY A 506 11.60 27.44 11.31
CA GLY A 506 10.53 28.35 11.70
C GLY A 506 9.13 27.82 11.37
N ILE A 507 8.99 26.53 11.15
CA ILE A 507 7.72 25.85 10.83
C ILE A 507 7.13 25.25 12.11
N MET A 508 5.81 25.16 12.17
CA MET A 508 5.09 24.38 13.17
C MET A 508 4.66 23.05 12.53
N TYR A 509 5.25 21.95 12.99
CA TYR A 509 4.86 20.60 12.58
C TYR A 509 3.85 20.04 13.57
N VAL A 510 2.73 19.51 13.08
CA VAL A 510 1.72 18.82 13.88
C VAL A 510 1.69 17.36 13.47
N LEU A 511 2.06 16.47 14.41
CA LEU A 511 2.21 15.02 14.17
C LEU A 511 1.16 14.24 14.96
N ASP A 512 0.56 13.21 14.33
CA ASP A 512 -0.43 12.34 14.94
C ASP A 512 0.18 10.97 15.22
N GLU A 513 0.50 10.69 16.48
CA GLU A 513 1.02 9.40 16.97
C GLU A 513 2.16 8.81 16.10
N PRO A 514 3.29 9.52 15.92
CA PRO A 514 4.35 9.08 15.03
C PRO A 514 5.06 7.79 15.48
N SER A 515 4.95 7.39 16.75
CA SER A 515 5.51 6.15 17.31
C SER A 515 4.71 4.89 16.96
N ILE A 516 3.58 5.03 16.26
CA ILE A 516 2.64 3.93 16.01
C ILE A 516 3.28 2.77 15.24
N GLY A 517 3.05 1.53 15.70
CA GLY A 517 3.59 0.33 15.06
C GLY A 517 5.12 0.21 15.16
N LEU A 518 5.76 0.98 16.03
CA LEU A 518 7.20 0.90 16.27
C LEU A 518 7.53 -0.02 17.44
N HIS A 519 8.57 -0.82 17.25
CA HIS A 519 9.27 -1.43 18.37
C HIS A 519 10.05 -0.35 19.14
N GLN A 520 10.22 -0.51 20.47
CA GLN A 520 10.93 0.48 21.32
C GLN A 520 12.31 0.89 20.77
N ARG A 521 13.06 -0.05 20.22
CA ARG A 521 14.34 0.24 19.55
C ARG A 521 14.22 1.27 18.41
N ASP A 522 13.16 1.17 17.64
CA ASP A 522 12.94 2.05 16.48
C ASP A 522 12.35 3.40 16.93
N ASN A 523 11.63 3.42 18.08
CA ASN A 523 11.12 4.63 18.72
C ASN A 523 12.25 5.56 19.19
N ASP A 524 13.33 4.99 19.75
CA ASP A 524 14.54 5.76 20.12
C ASP A 524 15.12 6.56 18.94
N ARG A 525 15.08 5.98 17.72
CA ARG A 525 15.55 6.64 16.49
C ARG A 525 14.60 7.76 16.07
N LEU A 526 13.30 7.50 16.14
CA LEU A 526 12.27 8.49 15.84
C LEU A 526 12.41 9.72 16.74
N ILE A 527 12.53 9.53 18.04
CA ILE A 527 12.69 10.63 19.01
C ILE A 527 13.91 11.49 18.68
N LYS A 528 15.05 10.87 18.31
CA LYS A 528 16.25 11.59 17.87
C LYS A 528 15.98 12.43 16.63
N SER A 529 15.24 11.90 15.66
CA SER A 529 14.87 12.61 14.43
C SER A 529 13.95 13.80 14.73
N LEU A 530 12.96 13.64 15.63
CA LEU A 530 12.10 14.73 16.09
C LEU A 530 12.92 15.83 16.81
N LYS A 531 13.82 15.48 17.70
CA LYS A 531 14.72 16.44 18.35
C LYS A 531 15.58 17.20 17.36
N ARG A 532 16.10 16.54 16.33
CA ARG A 532 16.84 17.21 15.24
C ARG A 532 15.95 18.23 14.50
N MET A 533 14.69 17.90 14.19
CA MET A 533 13.76 18.86 13.58
C MET A 533 13.53 20.07 14.49
N ARG A 534 13.36 19.87 15.79
CA ARG A 534 13.25 20.95 16.78
C ARG A 534 14.51 21.82 16.76
N ASP A 535 15.69 21.22 16.79
CA ASP A 535 16.97 21.91 16.85
C ASP A 535 17.27 22.77 15.61
N LEU A 536 16.57 22.52 14.50
CA LEU A 536 16.55 23.39 13.32
C LEU A 536 15.70 24.67 13.52
N GLY A 537 15.14 24.91 14.71
CA GLY A 537 14.30 26.06 15.03
C GLY A 537 12.82 25.87 14.62
N ASN A 538 12.32 24.66 14.72
CA ASN A 538 10.93 24.33 14.46
C ASN A 538 10.17 24.05 15.76
N THR A 539 8.87 24.34 15.74
CA THR A 539 7.95 23.96 16.81
C THR A 539 7.30 22.63 16.46
N LEU A 540 7.39 21.62 17.31
CA LEU A 540 6.77 20.32 17.11
C LEU A 540 5.60 20.17 18.07
N ILE A 541 4.39 19.97 17.55
CA ILE A 541 3.19 19.61 18.31
C ILE A 541 2.92 18.13 18.01
N VAL A 542 3.15 17.25 18.97
CA VAL A 542 3.05 15.81 18.79
C VAL A 542 1.92 15.27 19.65
N VAL A 543 0.88 14.71 19.04
CA VAL A 543 -0.15 13.95 19.76
C VAL A 543 0.43 12.56 20.02
N GLU A 544 0.60 12.19 21.30
CA GLU A 544 1.29 10.92 21.64
C GLU A 544 0.78 10.30 22.93
N HIS A 545 0.97 8.96 22.99
CA HIS A 545 0.65 8.12 24.13
C HIS A 545 1.84 7.30 24.64
N ASP A 546 2.95 7.27 23.88
CA ASP A 546 4.16 6.54 24.22
C ASP A 546 4.89 7.22 25.40
N GLU A 547 5.18 6.44 26.45
CA GLU A 547 5.78 6.95 27.68
C GLU A 547 7.19 7.54 27.45
N GLU A 548 7.98 6.93 26.58
CA GLU A 548 9.34 7.37 26.30
C GLU A 548 9.35 8.70 25.54
N THR A 549 8.47 8.83 24.55
CA THR A 549 8.27 10.09 23.81
C THR A 549 7.78 11.21 24.72
N MET A 550 6.87 10.91 25.68
CA MET A 550 6.41 11.90 26.67
C MET A 550 7.53 12.34 27.62
N ARG A 551 8.40 11.41 28.06
CA ARG A 551 9.54 11.73 28.94
C ARG A 551 10.63 12.57 28.26
N GLU A 552 10.80 12.40 26.95
CA GLU A 552 11.80 13.08 26.13
C GLU A 552 11.29 14.41 25.53
N ALA A 553 10.02 14.78 25.80
CA ALA A 553 9.43 16.06 25.41
C ALA A 553 10.04 17.23 26.21
N ASP A 554 10.07 18.41 25.59
CA ASP A 554 10.45 19.64 26.29
C ASP A 554 9.25 20.20 27.11
N TYR A 555 8.05 19.98 26.59
CA TYR A 555 6.79 20.43 27.19
C TYR A 555 5.66 19.41 26.97
N LEU A 556 4.87 19.17 27.99
CA LEU A 556 3.77 18.20 27.95
C LEU A 556 2.45 18.91 28.25
N ILE A 557 1.40 18.59 27.50
CA ILE A 557 0.02 19.06 27.70
C ILE A 557 -0.85 17.84 27.90
N ASP A 558 -1.41 17.66 29.10
CA ASP A 558 -2.33 16.56 29.42
C ASP A 558 -3.77 17.03 29.31
N MET A 559 -4.52 16.44 28.36
CA MET A 559 -5.91 16.75 28.08
C MET A 559 -6.83 15.76 28.82
N GLY A 560 -7.84 16.29 29.49
CA GLY A 560 -8.74 15.45 30.26
C GLY A 560 -9.90 16.25 30.86
N PRO A 561 -10.32 15.88 32.10
CA PRO A 561 -9.93 14.68 32.88
C PRO A 561 -10.49 13.36 32.35
N GLY A 562 -11.50 13.37 31.50
CA GLY A 562 -12.17 12.21 30.92
C GLY A 562 -12.21 12.24 29.40
N ALA A 563 -13.15 11.51 28.82
CA ALA A 563 -13.40 11.42 27.38
C ALA A 563 -14.70 12.15 27.00
N GLY A 564 -14.82 12.58 25.75
CA GLY A 564 -16.02 13.24 25.23
C GLY A 564 -16.38 14.52 26.02
N GLN A 565 -17.59 14.60 26.58
CA GLN A 565 -18.02 15.77 27.39
C GLN A 565 -17.27 15.92 28.72
N TYR A 566 -16.69 14.85 29.24
CA TYR A 566 -15.89 14.88 30.47
C TYR A 566 -14.42 15.19 30.18
N GLY A 567 -14.05 15.36 28.87
CA GLY A 567 -12.77 15.85 28.43
C GLY A 567 -12.80 17.32 28.06
N GLY A 568 -11.85 17.73 27.22
CA GLY A 568 -11.79 19.07 26.66
C GLY A 568 -11.20 20.14 27.57
N GLU A 569 -10.55 19.77 28.68
CA GLU A 569 -9.84 20.66 29.59
C GLU A 569 -8.34 20.35 29.58
N VAL A 570 -7.51 21.34 29.87
CA VAL A 570 -6.08 21.13 30.15
C VAL A 570 -5.95 20.79 31.64
N VAL A 571 -5.65 19.53 31.94
CA VAL A 571 -5.48 19.04 33.31
C VAL A 571 -4.14 19.44 33.88
N ALA A 572 -3.11 19.34 33.06
CA ALA A 572 -1.74 19.70 33.42
C ALA A 572 -0.97 20.18 32.19
N ALA A 573 -0.07 21.15 32.37
CA ALA A 573 0.82 21.63 31.33
C ALA A 573 2.14 22.06 31.97
N GLY A 574 3.26 21.68 31.37
CA GLY A 574 4.60 21.95 31.90
C GLY A 574 5.64 20.95 31.39
N THR A 575 6.75 20.89 32.04
CA THR A 575 7.75 19.84 31.80
C THR A 575 7.19 18.46 32.16
N PRO A 576 7.73 17.36 31.61
CA PRO A 576 7.29 16.01 31.98
C PRO A 576 7.29 15.74 33.49
N ASP A 577 8.27 16.27 34.23
CA ASP A 577 8.39 16.15 35.68
C ASP A 577 7.28 16.94 36.40
N GLU A 578 6.93 18.13 35.94
CA GLU A 578 5.82 18.93 36.50
C GLU A 578 4.49 18.21 36.30
N VAL A 579 4.23 17.66 35.12
CA VAL A 579 3.01 16.89 34.84
C VAL A 579 2.98 15.59 35.64
N ALA A 580 4.10 14.89 35.80
CA ALA A 580 4.22 13.68 36.61
C ALA A 580 3.90 13.92 38.11
N ASN A 581 4.15 15.11 38.61
CA ASN A 581 3.84 15.52 40.00
C ASN A 581 2.45 16.06 40.19
N ASN A 582 1.64 16.24 39.13
CA ASN A 582 0.26 16.67 39.25
C ASN A 582 -0.63 15.45 39.58
N GLU A 583 -1.29 15.50 40.74
CA GLU A 583 -2.15 14.40 41.24
C GLU A 583 -3.45 14.22 40.43
N ASP A 584 -3.92 15.27 39.77
CA ASP A 584 -5.14 15.24 38.94
C ASP A 584 -4.87 14.63 37.58
N SER A 585 -3.60 14.58 37.12
CA SER A 585 -3.20 14.02 35.85
C SER A 585 -3.10 12.48 35.91
N ILE A 586 -3.98 11.78 35.18
CA ILE A 586 -3.88 10.32 35.01
C ILE A 586 -2.56 9.96 34.31
N THR A 587 -2.20 10.70 33.27
CA THR A 587 -0.93 10.54 32.57
C THR A 587 0.26 10.72 33.53
N GLY A 588 0.21 11.79 34.34
CA GLY A 588 1.23 12.06 35.36
C GLY A 588 1.39 10.92 36.37
N GLN A 589 0.28 10.33 36.81
CA GLN A 589 0.32 9.19 37.75
C GLN A 589 0.99 7.95 37.11
N TYR A 590 0.83 7.70 35.79
CA TYR A 590 1.55 6.65 35.06
C TYR A 590 3.04 7.00 34.90
N LEU A 591 3.38 8.23 34.51
CA LEU A 591 4.78 8.70 34.40
C LEU A 591 5.53 8.59 35.74
N LYS A 592 4.87 8.91 36.85
CA LYS A 592 5.44 8.77 38.20
C LYS A 592 5.52 7.32 38.68
N GLY A 593 4.84 6.38 38.00
CA GLY A 593 4.72 4.97 38.41
C GLY A 593 3.75 4.73 39.58
N ALA A 594 2.93 5.72 39.97
CA ALA A 594 1.87 5.58 40.96
C ALA A 594 0.72 4.69 40.43
N ARG A 595 0.48 4.74 39.13
CA ARG A 595 -0.38 3.77 38.41
C ARG A 595 0.48 2.91 37.51
N LYS A 596 0.15 1.64 37.40
CA LYS A 596 0.78 0.67 36.49
C LYS A 596 -0.18 -0.42 36.07
N ILE A 597 0.14 -1.09 34.98
CA ILE A 597 -0.52 -2.34 34.58
C ILE A 597 0.23 -3.48 35.25
N ASP A 598 -0.45 -4.24 36.10
CA ASP A 598 0.17 -5.29 36.87
C ASP A 598 0.46 -6.54 36.03
N LEU A 599 1.44 -7.31 36.47
CA LEU A 599 1.73 -8.63 35.93
C LEU A 599 0.64 -9.62 36.36
N PRO A 600 0.25 -10.60 35.54
CA PRO A 600 -0.65 -11.65 35.96
C PRO A 600 -0.02 -12.46 37.09
N GLU A 601 -0.81 -12.83 38.08
CA GLU A 601 -0.33 -13.65 39.25
C GLU A 601 0.23 -15.00 38.79
N LYS A 602 -0.42 -15.62 37.82
CA LYS A 602 -0.01 -16.86 37.18
C LYS A 602 -0.30 -16.81 35.71
N ARG A 603 0.61 -17.35 34.88
CA ARG A 603 0.37 -17.56 33.46
C ARG A 603 -0.36 -18.86 33.23
N ARG A 604 -1.24 -18.92 32.23
CA ARG A 604 -1.96 -20.13 31.85
C ARG A 604 -0.99 -21.19 31.34
N LYS A 605 -1.22 -22.45 31.71
CA LYS A 605 -0.41 -23.59 31.27
C LYS A 605 -0.93 -24.12 29.91
N GLU A 606 -0.03 -24.76 29.15
CA GLU A 606 -0.37 -25.42 27.89
C GLU A 606 -1.05 -26.78 28.24
N ASP A 607 -2.35 -26.86 28.00
CA ASP A 607 -3.16 -28.05 28.25
C ASP A 607 -4.03 -28.44 27.06
N ARG A 608 -4.12 -27.61 26.03
CA ARG A 608 -5.01 -27.78 24.86
C ARG A 608 -4.26 -28.01 23.53
N GLY A 609 -2.95 -28.20 23.55
CA GLY A 609 -2.11 -28.31 22.38
C GLY A 609 -1.79 -26.97 21.73
N ALA A 610 -1.20 -27.02 20.54
CA ALA A 610 -0.76 -25.84 19.80
C ALA A 610 -1.09 -25.92 18.32
N ILE A 611 -1.21 -24.78 17.66
CA ILE A 611 -1.19 -24.68 16.21
C ILE A 611 0.27 -24.77 15.78
N HIS A 612 0.62 -25.80 15.02
CA HIS A 612 1.95 -26.06 14.50
C HIS A 612 2.05 -25.50 13.09
N ILE A 613 2.93 -24.52 12.85
CA ILE A 613 3.25 -23.96 11.54
C ILE A 613 4.64 -24.43 11.16
N LYS A 614 4.80 -25.07 10.00
CA LYS A 614 6.08 -25.56 9.49
C LYS A 614 6.39 -25.01 8.11
N GLY A 615 7.61 -24.58 7.90
CA GLY A 615 8.11 -24.15 6.61
C GLY A 615 7.50 -22.87 6.07
N ALA A 616 7.10 -21.91 6.94
CA ALA A 616 6.56 -20.64 6.49
C ALA A 616 7.65 -19.81 5.78
N SER A 617 7.42 -19.48 4.49
CA SER A 617 8.41 -18.83 3.62
C SER A 617 7.82 -17.68 2.79
N GLU A 618 6.74 -17.07 3.24
CA GLU A 618 6.11 -15.94 2.57
C GLU A 618 6.88 -14.63 2.85
N ASN A 619 7.07 -13.82 1.82
CA ASN A 619 7.82 -12.55 1.86
C ASN A 619 9.25 -12.75 2.39
N ASN A 620 9.59 -12.13 3.53
CA ASN A 620 10.90 -12.23 4.15
C ASN A 620 11.07 -13.39 5.13
N LEU A 621 10.06 -14.23 5.35
CA LEU A 621 10.16 -15.40 6.23
C LEU A 621 11.13 -16.43 5.68
N LYS A 622 12.01 -16.97 6.54
CA LYS A 622 13.08 -17.89 6.19
C LYS A 622 12.78 -19.31 6.67
N ASN A 623 11.80 -19.96 6.05
CA ASN A 623 11.41 -21.34 6.36
C ASN A 623 11.15 -21.52 7.87
N VAL A 624 10.21 -20.75 8.38
CA VAL A 624 9.96 -20.60 9.83
C VAL A 624 9.08 -21.76 10.33
N ASP A 625 9.54 -22.39 11.42
CA ASP A 625 8.75 -23.31 12.23
C ASP A 625 8.38 -22.64 13.55
N VAL A 626 7.10 -22.68 13.92
CA VAL A 626 6.62 -22.08 15.17
C VAL A 626 5.36 -22.76 15.69
N ASP A 627 5.27 -22.86 17.03
CA ASP A 627 4.11 -23.37 17.75
C ASP A 627 3.37 -22.22 18.43
N ILE A 628 2.03 -22.17 18.29
CA ILE A 628 1.16 -21.19 18.93
C ILE A 628 0.18 -21.91 19.84
N PRO A 629 0.35 -21.84 21.17
CA PRO A 629 -0.50 -22.53 22.14
C PRO A 629 -1.98 -22.13 22.07
N ILE A 630 -2.87 -23.13 22.15
CA ILE A 630 -4.32 -22.93 22.14
C ILE A 630 -4.82 -22.60 23.55
N GLY A 631 -5.86 -21.74 23.65
CA GLY A 631 -6.46 -21.33 24.91
C GLY A 631 -5.63 -20.33 25.71
N ARG A 632 -4.77 -19.54 25.03
CA ARG A 632 -3.87 -18.56 25.65
C ARG A 632 -3.90 -17.22 24.95
N LEU A 633 -3.35 -16.20 25.64
CA LEU A 633 -2.99 -14.92 25.05
C LEU A 633 -1.57 -15.04 24.47
N ASN A 634 -1.49 -15.19 23.16
CA ASN A 634 -0.24 -15.26 22.41
C ASN A 634 0.08 -13.90 21.82
N VAL A 635 1.28 -13.41 22.00
CA VAL A 635 1.74 -12.14 21.40
C VAL A 635 2.88 -12.43 20.43
N ILE A 636 2.73 -11.91 19.20
CA ILE A 636 3.76 -11.95 18.17
C ILE A 636 4.44 -10.59 18.18
N SER A 637 5.69 -10.56 18.56
CA SER A 637 6.48 -9.35 18.69
C SER A 637 7.73 -9.36 17.82
N GLY A 638 8.48 -8.29 17.82
CA GLY A 638 9.72 -8.12 17.05
C GLY A 638 9.84 -6.75 16.40
N VAL A 639 11.00 -6.43 15.86
CA VAL A 639 11.26 -5.14 15.23
C VAL A 639 10.40 -4.88 13.99
N SER A 640 10.30 -3.61 13.58
CA SER A 640 9.54 -3.24 12.38
C SER A 640 10.09 -3.95 11.14
N GLY A 641 9.19 -4.48 10.28
CA GLY A 641 9.58 -5.23 9.08
C GLY A 641 10.18 -6.63 9.31
N SER A 642 10.13 -7.18 10.54
CA SER A 642 10.73 -8.50 10.84
C SER A 642 9.96 -9.70 10.28
N GLY A 643 8.72 -9.51 9.79
CA GLY A 643 7.90 -10.58 9.20
C GLY A 643 6.68 -10.99 10.04
N LYS A 644 6.33 -10.26 11.11
CA LYS A 644 5.15 -10.53 11.96
C LYS A 644 3.86 -10.67 11.16
N SER A 645 3.54 -9.66 10.36
CA SER A 645 2.31 -9.66 9.55
C SER A 645 2.34 -10.73 8.45
N SER A 646 3.51 -11.06 7.91
CA SER A 646 3.67 -12.17 6.96
C SER A 646 3.32 -13.51 7.61
N LEU A 647 3.82 -13.78 8.82
CA LEU A 647 3.52 -15.01 9.54
C LEU A 647 2.05 -15.07 9.96
N VAL A 648 1.55 -14.02 10.60
CA VAL A 648 0.20 -14.04 11.20
C VAL A 648 -0.88 -13.79 10.15
N ASN A 649 -0.78 -12.67 9.38
CA ASN A 649 -1.86 -12.26 8.49
C ASN A 649 -1.87 -13.02 7.17
N GLU A 650 -0.68 -13.21 6.53
CA GLU A 650 -0.61 -13.85 5.22
C GLU A 650 -0.62 -15.37 5.29
N VAL A 651 0.11 -15.97 6.23
CA VAL A 651 0.22 -17.42 6.35
C VAL A 651 -0.87 -17.98 7.27
N MET A 652 -0.77 -17.79 8.59
CA MET A 652 -1.61 -18.45 9.59
C MET A 652 -3.10 -18.09 9.43
N LYS A 653 -3.43 -16.80 9.48
CA LYS A 653 -4.81 -16.31 9.46
C LYS A 653 -5.54 -16.72 8.19
N LYS A 654 -4.95 -16.47 7.02
CA LYS A 654 -5.58 -16.81 5.72
C LYS A 654 -5.78 -18.31 5.56
N TYR A 655 -4.79 -19.12 5.97
CA TYR A 655 -4.91 -20.58 5.95
C TYR A 655 -6.06 -21.06 6.84
N LEU A 656 -6.11 -20.62 8.10
CA LEU A 656 -7.14 -21.04 9.06
C LEU A 656 -8.53 -20.52 8.71
N ILE A 657 -8.67 -19.31 8.14
CA ILE A 657 -9.94 -18.79 7.62
C ILE A 657 -10.43 -19.68 6.47
N ARG A 658 -9.54 -20.13 5.60
CA ARG A 658 -9.90 -21.05 4.52
C ARG A 658 -10.41 -22.38 5.06
N GLU A 659 -9.71 -22.98 6.01
CA GLU A 659 -10.04 -24.32 6.52
C GLU A 659 -11.26 -24.28 7.47
N LEU A 660 -11.28 -23.39 8.47
CA LEU A 660 -12.32 -23.33 9.50
C LEU A 660 -13.55 -22.55 9.04
N ASN A 661 -13.38 -21.39 8.40
CA ASN A 661 -14.50 -20.56 7.95
C ASN A 661 -14.96 -20.90 6.53
N ARG A 662 -14.29 -21.85 5.84
CA ARG A 662 -14.58 -22.30 4.47
C ARG A 662 -14.54 -21.15 3.43
N ALA A 663 -13.72 -20.15 3.66
CA ALA A 663 -13.57 -19.03 2.75
C ALA A 663 -12.64 -19.41 1.58
N LYS A 664 -12.97 -18.97 0.37
CA LYS A 664 -12.14 -19.16 -0.81
C LYS A 664 -11.15 -18.00 -0.91
N MET A 665 -9.96 -18.15 -0.37
CA MET A 665 -8.90 -17.14 -0.44
C MET A 665 -7.51 -17.79 -0.53
N PRO A 666 -6.54 -17.16 -1.22
CA PRO A 666 -5.16 -17.61 -1.21
C PRO A 666 -4.52 -17.32 0.15
N TYR A 667 -3.53 -18.14 0.52
CA TYR A 667 -2.69 -17.96 1.70
C TYR A 667 -1.22 -17.97 1.30
N GLY A 668 -0.36 -17.47 2.19
CA GLY A 668 1.09 -17.37 1.96
C GLY A 668 1.77 -18.75 1.94
N LYS A 669 3.00 -18.78 1.44
CA LYS A 669 3.78 -20.01 1.28
C LYS A 669 4.09 -20.64 2.63
N VAL A 670 3.69 -21.90 2.81
CA VAL A 670 3.89 -22.70 4.01
C VAL A 670 3.85 -24.19 3.63
N ASP A 671 4.63 -25.03 4.30
CA ASP A 671 4.64 -26.47 4.03
C ASP A 671 3.44 -27.14 4.68
N GLU A 672 3.20 -26.88 5.98
CA GLU A 672 2.12 -27.49 6.75
C GLU A 672 1.63 -26.60 7.88
N ILE A 673 0.31 -26.60 8.13
CA ILE A 673 -0.30 -26.08 9.38
C ILE A 673 -1.20 -27.15 9.93
N SER A 674 -0.98 -27.55 11.20
CA SER A 674 -1.70 -28.63 11.88
C SER A 674 -1.99 -28.27 13.34
N GLY A 675 -2.74 -29.13 14.05
CA GLY A 675 -3.06 -28.96 15.47
C GLY A 675 -4.20 -27.95 15.77
N PHE A 676 -4.94 -27.50 14.76
CA PHE A 676 -6.03 -26.52 14.88
C PHE A 676 -7.44 -27.17 14.94
N GLU A 677 -7.54 -28.47 14.98
CA GLU A 677 -8.78 -29.24 14.84
C GLU A 677 -9.76 -28.98 16.01
N SER A 678 -9.25 -28.51 17.15
CA SER A 678 -10.05 -28.12 18.30
C SER A 678 -10.69 -26.73 18.16
N LEU A 679 -10.32 -25.96 17.13
CA LEU A 679 -10.86 -24.62 16.87
C LEU A 679 -12.07 -24.71 15.94
N ASP A 680 -13.08 -23.87 16.18
CA ASP A 680 -14.32 -23.84 15.39
C ASP A 680 -14.35 -22.75 14.31
N LYS A 681 -13.70 -21.63 14.53
CA LYS A 681 -13.64 -20.49 13.60
C LYS A 681 -12.51 -19.52 13.91
N VAL A 682 -12.19 -18.69 12.94
CA VAL A 682 -11.27 -17.55 13.07
C VAL A 682 -12.05 -16.24 12.98
N ILE A 683 -11.76 -15.30 13.87
CA ILE A 683 -12.29 -13.94 13.86
C ILE A 683 -11.12 -12.97 13.72
N ASP A 684 -11.12 -12.22 12.62
CA ASP A 684 -10.15 -11.18 12.32
C ASP A 684 -10.62 -9.83 12.85
N ILE A 685 -9.82 -9.20 13.69
CA ILE A 685 -10.10 -7.88 14.29
C ILE A 685 -9.00 -6.91 13.85
N ASP A 686 -9.15 -6.38 12.66
CA ASP A 686 -8.25 -5.42 12.04
C ASP A 686 -8.74 -3.96 12.20
N GLN A 687 -7.90 -2.99 11.79
CA GLN A 687 -8.20 -1.55 11.84
C GLN A 687 -9.08 -1.05 10.69
N SER A 688 -9.58 -1.93 9.81
CA SER A 688 -10.44 -1.52 8.70
C SER A 688 -11.78 -0.95 9.22
N PRO A 689 -12.36 0.04 8.52
CA PRO A 689 -13.62 0.65 8.94
C PRO A 689 -14.75 -0.36 9.09
N ILE A 690 -15.62 -0.18 10.08
CA ILE A 690 -16.81 -1.02 10.30
C ILE A 690 -17.90 -0.84 9.22
N GLY A 691 -17.68 0.04 8.28
CA GLY A 691 -18.52 0.27 7.11
C GLY A 691 -18.00 1.40 6.24
N ARG A 692 -18.36 1.37 4.96
CA ARG A 692 -17.86 2.32 3.94
C ARG A 692 -18.82 3.48 3.66
N THR A 693 -20.01 3.46 4.25
CA THR A 693 -21.05 4.46 4.01
C THR A 693 -21.46 5.14 5.32
N PRO A 694 -21.99 6.39 5.24
CA PRO A 694 -22.51 7.09 6.41
C PRO A 694 -23.67 6.39 7.12
N ARG A 695 -24.30 5.39 6.49
CA ARG A 695 -25.38 4.56 7.07
C ARG A 695 -24.86 3.52 8.06
N SER A 696 -23.61 3.11 7.91
CA SER A 696 -22.96 2.24 8.88
C SER A 696 -22.57 3.09 10.09
N ASN A 697 -22.93 2.63 11.29
CA ASN A 697 -22.64 3.30 12.55
C ASN A 697 -22.50 2.26 13.68
N PRO A 698 -22.05 2.64 14.87
CA PRO A 698 -21.94 1.74 16.02
C PRO A 698 -23.20 0.94 16.33
N ALA A 699 -24.37 1.61 16.30
CA ALA A 699 -25.65 0.96 16.61
C ALA A 699 -26.04 -0.12 15.59
N THR A 700 -25.78 0.11 14.29
CA THR A 700 -26.09 -0.87 13.23
C THR A 700 -25.08 -2.02 13.22
N TYR A 701 -23.78 -1.73 13.41
CA TYR A 701 -22.73 -2.72 13.39
C TYR A 701 -22.87 -3.75 14.54
N THR A 702 -23.16 -3.28 15.74
CA THR A 702 -23.36 -4.13 16.93
C THR A 702 -24.76 -4.72 17.02
N SER A 703 -25.61 -4.45 16.01
CA SER A 703 -27.02 -4.89 15.99
C SER A 703 -27.85 -4.45 17.18
N VAL A 704 -27.41 -3.46 17.95
CA VAL A 704 -28.20 -2.85 19.03
C VAL A 704 -29.37 -2.05 18.45
N PHE A 705 -29.20 -1.49 17.26
CA PHE A 705 -30.23 -0.73 16.57
C PHE A 705 -31.47 -1.57 16.21
N ASP A 706 -31.30 -2.86 15.97
CA ASP A 706 -32.41 -3.76 15.71
C ASP A 706 -33.34 -3.88 16.93
N ASP A 707 -32.77 -4.03 18.13
CA ASP A 707 -33.52 -4.09 19.38
C ASP A 707 -34.14 -2.71 19.72
N ILE A 708 -33.48 -1.61 19.42
CA ILE A 708 -34.01 -0.25 19.61
C ILE A 708 -35.22 -0.03 18.69
N ARG A 709 -35.15 -0.41 17.43
CA ARG A 709 -36.27 -0.31 16.48
C ARG A 709 -37.46 -1.17 16.90
N ASP A 710 -37.21 -2.37 17.41
CA ASP A 710 -38.26 -3.23 17.95
C ASP A 710 -38.95 -2.57 19.15
N LEU A 711 -38.19 -1.94 20.02
CA LEU A 711 -38.70 -1.23 21.20
C LEU A 711 -39.60 -0.02 20.80
N PHE A 712 -39.14 0.78 19.80
CA PHE A 712 -39.93 1.89 19.29
C PHE A 712 -41.24 1.43 18.65
N ALA A 713 -41.23 0.31 17.90
CA ALA A 713 -42.42 -0.28 17.30
C ALA A 713 -43.42 -0.79 18.33
N GLN A 714 -42.97 -1.08 19.57
CA GLN A 714 -43.84 -1.52 20.67
C GLN A 714 -44.45 -0.37 21.46
N THR A 715 -44.05 0.89 21.23
CA THR A 715 -44.68 2.06 21.90
C THR A 715 -46.15 2.19 21.52
N ASN A 716 -46.95 2.73 22.44
CA ASN A 716 -48.38 2.92 22.23
C ASN A 716 -48.67 3.80 20.97
N GLU A 717 -47.89 4.86 20.78
CA GLU A 717 -48.05 5.75 19.64
C GLU A 717 -47.72 5.06 18.31
N ALA A 718 -46.67 4.25 18.25
CA ALA A 718 -46.33 3.46 17.04
C ALA A 718 -47.44 2.46 16.69
N LYS A 719 -47.99 1.76 17.72
CA LYS A 719 -49.09 0.81 17.51
C LYS A 719 -50.38 1.50 17.05
N LEU A 720 -50.72 2.66 17.58
CA LEU A 720 -51.90 3.44 17.15
C LEU A 720 -51.80 3.90 15.71
N ARG A 721 -50.60 4.19 15.23
CA ARG A 721 -50.30 4.60 13.85
C ARG A 721 -50.01 3.43 12.89
N GLY A 722 -50.00 2.18 13.38
CA GLY A 722 -49.68 1.00 12.60
C GLY A 722 -48.20 0.93 12.17
N TYR A 723 -47.30 1.56 12.91
CA TYR A 723 -45.88 1.63 12.57
C TYR A 723 -45.14 0.37 13.05
N GLY A 724 -44.69 -0.44 12.10
CA GLY A 724 -43.84 -1.58 12.40
C GLY A 724 -42.35 -1.19 12.47
N LYS A 725 -41.50 -2.16 12.81
CA LYS A 725 -40.03 -2.04 12.93
C LYS A 725 -39.35 -1.35 11.73
N GLY A 726 -39.88 -1.60 10.49
CA GLY A 726 -39.35 -1.00 9.27
C GLY A 726 -39.44 0.53 9.24
N ARG A 727 -40.46 1.12 9.90
CA ARG A 727 -40.67 2.56 9.97
C ARG A 727 -39.51 3.30 10.62
N PHE A 728 -38.88 2.66 11.60
CA PHE A 728 -37.76 3.22 12.38
C PHE A 728 -36.40 2.88 11.76
N SER A 729 -36.37 2.38 10.52
CA SER A 729 -35.12 2.15 9.78
C SER A 729 -34.83 3.31 8.82
N PHE A 730 -33.66 3.91 8.91
CA PHE A 730 -33.21 4.89 7.92
C PHE A 730 -32.75 4.25 6.57
N ASN A 731 -32.67 2.91 6.49
CA ASN A 731 -32.32 2.20 5.25
C ASN A 731 -33.54 1.85 4.39
N VAL A 732 -34.76 1.84 4.97
CA VAL A 732 -35.99 1.40 4.31
C VAL A 732 -36.90 2.58 4.03
N LYS A 733 -37.59 2.58 2.88
CA LYS A 733 -38.61 3.58 2.54
C LYS A 733 -39.76 3.59 3.56
N GLY A 734 -40.33 4.76 3.78
CA GLY A 734 -41.48 4.96 4.64
C GLY A 734 -41.19 5.80 5.89
N GLY A 735 -40.09 5.56 6.61
CA GLY A 735 -39.74 6.34 7.78
C GLY A 735 -38.54 7.24 7.60
N ARG A 736 -37.71 7.00 6.60
CA ARG A 736 -36.49 7.77 6.34
C ARG A 736 -36.81 9.09 5.61
N CYS A 737 -35.90 10.03 5.68
CA CYS A 737 -35.88 11.20 4.80
C CYS A 737 -35.59 10.75 3.36
N GLU A 738 -36.50 11.05 2.41
CA GLU A 738 -36.30 10.63 1.02
C GLU A 738 -35.33 11.56 0.25
N ALA A 739 -35.10 12.79 0.70
CA ALA A 739 -34.13 13.71 0.07
C ALA A 739 -32.69 13.17 0.20
N CYS A 740 -32.24 12.79 1.40
CA CYS A 740 -30.93 12.16 1.62
C CYS A 740 -30.99 10.63 1.62
N LYS A 741 -32.14 10.02 1.40
CA LYS A 741 -32.37 8.57 1.43
C LYS A 741 -31.91 7.90 2.73
N GLY A 742 -31.91 8.64 3.84
CA GLY A 742 -31.51 8.17 5.16
C GLY A 742 -30.03 8.37 5.51
N ASP A 743 -29.24 9.00 4.64
CA ASP A 743 -27.82 9.29 4.94
C ASP A 743 -27.64 10.41 5.98
N GLY A 744 -28.61 11.33 6.08
CA GLY A 744 -28.54 12.52 6.93
C GLY A 744 -27.68 13.64 6.34
N ILE A 745 -26.83 13.30 5.40
CA ILE A 745 -25.89 14.19 4.70
C ILE A 745 -26.03 14.02 3.19
N LEU A 746 -25.66 15.06 2.46
CA LEU A 746 -25.54 15.04 1.00
C LEU A 746 -24.07 15.11 0.64
N LYS A 747 -23.65 14.18 -0.23
CA LYS A 747 -22.30 14.20 -0.80
C LYS A 747 -22.31 15.11 -2.02
N VAL A 748 -21.49 16.15 -1.98
CA VAL A 748 -21.21 17.03 -3.12
C VAL A 748 -19.88 16.56 -3.74
N GLU A 749 -19.96 15.99 -4.93
CA GLU A 749 -18.76 15.52 -5.65
C GLU A 749 -18.03 16.71 -6.27
N MET A 750 -16.79 16.91 -5.89
CA MET A 750 -15.91 17.97 -6.37
C MET A 750 -14.85 17.35 -7.27
N HIS A 751 -14.97 17.53 -8.60
CA HIS A 751 -14.10 16.83 -9.59
C HIS A 751 -12.59 16.97 -9.38
N PHE A 752 -12.12 18.03 -8.74
CA PHE A 752 -10.68 18.30 -8.51
C PHE A 752 -10.32 18.47 -7.03
N LEU A 753 -11.31 18.44 -6.13
CA LEU A 753 -11.15 18.59 -4.69
C LEU A 753 -11.75 17.38 -3.96
N PRO A 754 -11.40 17.16 -2.69
CA PRO A 754 -12.07 16.15 -1.88
C PRO A 754 -13.59 16.40 -1.83
N ASP A 755 -14.36 15.32 -1.85
CA ASP A 755 -15.82 15.40 -1.75
C ASP A 755 -16.24 16.10 -0.45
N VAL A 756 -17.20 17.01 -0.55
CA VAL A 756 -17.75 17.74 0.60
C VAL A 756 -19.05 17.08 1.04
N TYR A 757 -19.19 16.86 2.34
CA TYR A 757 -20.40 16.33 2.95
C TYR A 757 -21.12 17.45 3.72
N VAL A 758 -22.34 17.77 3.30
CA VAL A 758 -23.17 18.79 3.94
C VAL A 758 -24.41 18.17 4.59
N PRO A 759 -24.89 18.67 5.74
CA PRO A 759 -26.14 18.22 6.33
C PRO A 759 -27.30 18.35 5.33
N CYS A 760 -28.20 17.37 5.31
CA CYS A 760 -29.38 17.43 4.46
C CYS A 760 -30.31 18.57 4.88
N GLU A 761 -30.64 19.47 3.98
CA GLU A 761 -31.49 20.64 4.24
C GLU A 761 -32.93 20.29 4.65
N VAL A 762 -33.41 19.09 4.29
CA VAL A 762 -34.79 18.64 4.59
C VAL A 762 -34.90 18.03 5.98
N CYS A 763 -33.94 17.18 6.37
CA CYS A 763 -34.00 16.51 7.67
C CYS A 763 -32.97 17.06 8.68
N HIS A 764 -32.15 18.02 8.31
CA HIS A 764 -31.15 18.65 9.16
C HIS A 764 -30.28 17.62 9.92
N GLY A 765 -29.88 16.53 9.21
CA GLY A 765 -29.05 15.46 9.77
C GLY A 765 -29.81 14.33 10.47
N THR A 766 -31.08 14.48 10.80
CA THR A 766 -31.84 13.48 11.59
C THR A 766 -32.11 12.16 10.89
N ARG A 767 -31.95 12.07 9.56
CA ARG A 767 -32.13 10.87 8.73
C ARG A 767 -33.57 10.44 8.52
N TYR A 768 -34.54 10.92 9.29
CA TYR A 768 -35.95 10.53 9.29
C TYR A 768 -36.88 11.62 8.79
N ASN A 769 -38.10 11.24 8.41
CA ASN A 769 -39.17 12.17 8.17
C ASN A 769 -39.82 12.64 9.48
N SER A 770 -40.53 13.77 9.43
CA SER A 770 -41.15 14.39 10.59
C SER A 770 -42.16 13.51 11.31
N GLU A 771 -42.89 12.67 10.57
CA GLU A 771 -43.91 11.76 11.14
C GLU A 771 -43.28 10.66 12.01
N THR A 772 -42.16 10.10 11.60
CA THR A 772 -41.41 9.08 12.36
C THR A 772 -40.84 9.68 13.65
N LEU A 773 -40.39 10.95 13.61
CA LEU A 773 -39.79 11.65 14.74
C LEU A 773 -40.84 12.02 15.82
N GLN A 774 -42.14 11.98 15.52
CA GLN A 774 -43.18 12.20 16.51
C GLN A 774 -43.27 11.06 17.52
N VAL A 775 -42.91 9.83 17.13
CA VAL A 775 -42.93 8.68 18.06
C VAL A 775 -41.76 8.79 19.04
N LYS A 776 -42.07 8.76 20.33
CA LYS A 776 -41.09 8.90 21.41
C LYS A 776 -41.11 7.69 22.37
N TYR A 777 -39.95 7.35 22.87
CA TYR A 777 -39.73 6.44 23.94
C TYR A 777 -39.02 7.19 25.09
N LYS A 778 -39.63 7.19 26.30
CA LYS A 778 -39.18 8.04 27.45
C LYS A 778 -38.84 9.49 27.07
N GLY A 779 -39.69 10.08 26.22
CA GLY A 779 -39.55 11.48 25.78
C GLY A 779 -38.56 11.76 24.65
N LYS A 780 -37.79 10.76 24.18
CA LYS A 780 -36.81 10.87 23.10
C LYS A 780 -37.31 10.19 21.82
N ASN A 781 -37.11 10.82 20.66
CA ASN A 781 -37.37 10.23 19.36
C ASN A 781 -36.16 9.37 18.89
N ILE A 782 -36.34 8.63 17.76
CA ILE A 782 -35.30 7.71 17.27
C ILE A 782 -34.00 8.41 16.82
N ALA A 783 -34.07 9.64 16.30
CA ALA A 783 -32.90 10.43 15.93
C ALA A 783 -32.15 10.93 17.18
N GLU A 784 -32.87 11.47 18.19
CA GLU A 784 -32.27 11.85 19.47
C GLU A 784 -31.60 10.68 20.19
N VAL A 785 -32.09 9.45 20.00
CA VAL A 785 -31.46 8.25 20.52
C VAL A 785 -30.16 7.90 19.77
N LEU A 786 -30.15 8.07 18.45
CA LEU A 786 -28.93 7.88 17.66
C LEU A 786 -27.85 8.93 17.99
N ASP A 787 -28.24 10.12 18.38
CA ASP A 787 -27.32 11.19 18.76
C ASP A 787 -26.79 11.03 20.20
N MET A 788 -27.40 10.12 21.02
CA MET A 788 -26.88 9.82 22.36
C MET A 788 -25.50 9.17 22.28
N ARG A 789 -24.63 9.53 23.23
CA ARG A 789 -23.43 8.74 23.49
C ARG A 789 -23.81 7.37 24.06
N ILE A 790 -22.94 6.40 23.84
CA ILE A 790 -23.16 5.01 24.22
C ILE A 790 -23.33 4.89 25.75
N GLU A 791 -22.57 5.64 26.54
CA GLU A 791 -22.71 5.69 28.00
C GLU A 791 -24.08 6.26 28.46
N GLU A 792 -24.56 7.32 27.82
CA GLU A 792 -25.89 7.89 28.07
C GLU A 792 -27.00 6.90 27.66
N ALA A 793 -26.81 6.27 26.49
CA ALA A 793 -27.76 5.26 26.02
C ALA A 793 -27.79 4.03 26.95
N LEU A 794 -26.64 3.65 27.55
CA LEU A 794 -26.58 2.56 28.52
C LEU A 794 -27.47 2.86 29.76
N GLU A 795 -27.44 4.08 30.29
CA GLU A 795 -28.30 4.51 31.38
C GLU A 795 -29.76 4.62 30.92
N PHE A 796 -30.01 5.21 29.76
CA PHE A 796 -31.36 5.39 29.23
C PHE A 796 -32.10 4.05 29.01
N PHE A 797 -31.40 3.05 28.54
CA PHE A 797 -31.93 1.69 28.31
C PHE A 797 -31.64 0.71 29.43
N ALA A 798 -31.30 1.15 30.64
CA ALA A 798 -30.95 0.28 31.78
C ALA A 798 -32.03 -0.79 32.08
N ALA A 799 -33.32 -0.48 31.85
CA ALA A 799 -34.43 -1.40 32.05
C ALA A 799 -34.64 -2.43 30.91
N VAL A 800 -33.89 -2.35 29.83
CA VAL A 800 -34.02 -3.25 28.67
C VAL A 800 -32.77 -4.15 28.55
N PRO A 801 -32.79 -5.40 29.09
CA PRO A 801 -31.61 -6.24 29.29
C PRO A 801 -30.84 -6.53 27.98
N LYS A 802 -31.56 -6.74 26.87
CA LYS A 802 -30.94 -6.99 25.54
C LYS A 802 -30.11 -5.80 25.06
N ILE A 803 -30.67 -4.61 25.12
CA ILE A 803 -29.98 -3.36 24.67
C ILE A 803 -28.84 -3.08 25.65
N ARG A 804 -29.11 -3.10 26.96
CA ARG A 804 -28.12 -2.86 28.02
C ARG A 804 -26.87 -3.73 27.84
N ARG A 805 -27.02 -5.05 27.63
CA ARG A 805 -25.87 -5.99 27.45
C ARG A 805 -24.99 -5.59 26.25
N LYS A 806 -25.60 -5.20 25.13
CA LYS A 806 -24.88 -4.79 23.92
C LYS A 806 -24.15 -3.46 24.12
N LEU A 807 -24.78 -2.48 24.75
CA LEU A 807 -24.15 -1.20 25.06
C LEU A 807 -23.02 -1.35 26.09
N GLN A 808 -23.20 -2.20 27.09
CA GLN A 808 -22.16 -2.48 28.09
C GLN A 808 -20.89 -3.03 27.45
N ALA A 809 -21.00 -3.94 26.47
CA ALA A 809 -19.84 -4.45 25.75
C ALA A 809 -19.06 -3.35 25.02
N ILE A 810 -19.73 -2.31 24.51
CA ILE A 810 -19.06 -1.18 23.86
C ILE A 810 -18.39 -0.27 24.91
N VAL A 811 -19.02 -0.07 26.06
CA VAL A 811 -18.41 0.70 27.17
C VAL A 811 -17.19 -0.04 27.73
N ASP A 812 -17.25 -1.36 27.85
CA ASP A 812 -16.16 -2.21 28.37
C ASP A 812 -14.86 -2.09 27.52
N VAL A 813 -14.98 -1.84 26.21
CA VAL A 813 -13.82 -1.60 25.34
C VAL A 813 -13.39 -0.12 25.31
N GLY A 814 -13.97 0.74 26.16
CA GLY A 814 -13.60 2.15 26.29
C GLY A 814 -14.19 3.07 25.22
N LEU A 815 -15.31 2.70 24.55
CA LEU A 815 -15.96 3.51 23.51
C LEU A 815 -17.28 4.16 24.01
N GLY A 816 -17.43 4.40 25.30
CA GLY A 816 -18.62 5.02 25.89
C GLY A 816 -18.90 6.44 25.38
N TYR A 817 -17.86 7.18 25.01
CA TYR A 817 -17.93 8.55 24.52
C TYR A 817 -18.43 8.67 23.06
N VAL A 818 -18.38 7.60 22.27
CA VAL A 818 -18.84 7.58 20.86
C VAL A 818 -20.36 7.66 20.82
N THR A 819 -20.94 8.36 19.82
CA THR A 819 -22.39 8.39 19.63
C THR A 819 -22.91 7.16 18.90
N LEU A 820 -24.12 6.69 19.22
CA LEU A 820 -24.74 5.51 18.60
C LEU A 820 -24.85 5.64 17.06
N GLY A 821 -25.15 6.83 16.58
CA GLY A 821 -25.36 7.13 15.16
C GLY A 821 -24.13 7.66 14.43
N GLN A 822 -22.96 7.72 15.07
CA GLN A 822 -21.72 8.24 14.47
C GLN A 822 -21.40 7.51 13.16
N PRO A 823 -21.20 8.19 12.03
CA PRO A 823 -20.87 7.54 10.77
C PRO A 823 -19.58 6.73 10.85
N ALA A 824 -19.59 5.50 10.37
CA ALA A 824 -18.42 4.62 10.41
C ALA A 824 -17.13 5.22 9.80
N PRO A 825 -17.18 6.01 8.70
CA PRO A 825 -15.98 6.63 8.14
C PRO A 825 -15.33 7.72 9.04
N THR A 826 -16.04 8.20 10.08
CA THR A 826 -15.51 9.20 11.04
C THR A 826 -14.81 8.57 12.24
N LEU A 827 -14.92 7.25 12.40
CA LEU A 827 -14.21 6.53 13.44
C LEU A 827 -12.72 6.37 13.07
N SER A 828 -11.85 6.50 14.05
CA SER A 828 -10.44 6.16 13.89
C SER A 828 -10.27 4.64 13.69
N GLY A 829 -9.11 4.20 13.17
CA GLY A 829 -8.82 2.77 12.99
C GLY A 829 -8.91 2.00 14.30
N GLY A 830 -8.38 2.53 15.39
CA GLY A 830 -8.46 1.93 16.72
C GLY A 830 -9.88 1.87 17.29
N GLU A 831 -10.72 2.90 17.07
CA GLU A 831 -12.13 2.88 17.45
C GLU A 831 -12.91 1.83 16.64
N ALA A 832 -12.67 1.72 15.34
CA ALA A 832 -13.28 0.71 14.49
C ALA A 832 -12.92 -0.71 14.96
N GLN A 833 -11.65 -0.95 15.29
CA GLN A 833 -11.15 -2.22 15.80
C GLN A 833 -11.79 -2.59 17.14
N ARG A 834 -11.83 -1.65 18.10
CA ARG A 834 -12.49 -1.86 19.39
C ARG A 834 -14.01 -2.09 19.24
N MET A 835 -14.66 -1.45 18.26
CA MET A 835 -16.07 -1.69 17.95
C MET A 835 -16.30 -3.12 17.43
N LYS A 836 -15.38 -3.67 16.62
CA LYS A 836 -15.40 -5.08 16.20
C LYS A 836 -15.27 -6.01 17.41
N LEU A 837 -14.33 -5.72 18.30
CA LEU A 837 -14.13 -6.48 19.54
C LEU A 837 -15.39 -6.45 20.42
N ALA A 838 -16.03 -5.28 20.60
CA ALA A 838 -17.28 -5.15 21.34
C ALA A 838 -18.42 -6.00 20.75
N SER A 839 -18.50 -6.07 19.41
CA SER A 839 -19.49 -6.91 18.73
C SER A 839 -19.29 -8.41 19.04
N GLU A 840 -18.06 -8.87 19.17
CA GLU A 840 -17.76 -10.26 19.51
C GLU A 840 -18.02 -10.57 20.98
N LEU A 841 -17.75 -9.65 21.90
CA LEU A 841 -18.05 -9.79 23.32
C LEU A 841 -19.53 -10.00 23.63
N GLN A 842 -20.43 -9.55 22.76
CA GLN A 842 -21.88 -9.73 22.92
C GLN A 842 -22.33 -11.16 22.60
N ARG A 843 -21.54 -11.91 21.84
CA ARG A 843 -21.87 -13.26 21.42
C ARG A 843 -21.57 -14.27 22.53
N VAL A 844 -22.30 -15.37 22.55
CA VAL A 844 -21.99 -16.49 23.46
C VAL A 844 -20.68 -17.13 22.96
N ALA A 845 -19.67 -17.12 23.83
CA ALA A 845 -18.39 -17.73 23.50
C ALA A 845 -18.54 -19.28 23.45
N THR A 846 -18.04 -19.89 22.38
CA THR A 846 -17.94 -21.35 22.23
C THR A 846 -16.74 -21.92 23.02
N GLY A 847 -15.77 -21.06 23.34
CA GLY A 847 -14.51 -21.43 23.98
C GLY A 847 -13.46 -22.02 23.02
N ASN A 848 -13.76 -22.08 21.72
CA ASN A 848 -12.91 -22.68 20.70
C ASN A 848 -12.63 -21.71 19.53
N THR A 849 -12.84 -20.41 19.74
CA THR A 849 -12.64 -19.41 18.70
C THR A 849 -11.20 -18.88 18.73
N LEU A 850 -10.57 -18.76 17.56
CA LEU A 850 -9.30 -18.04 17.38
C LEU A 850 -9.60 -16.57 17.03
N TYR A 851 -9.14 -15.66 17.87
CA TYR A 851 -9.14 -14.23 17.60
C TYR A 851 -7.75 -13.78 17.13
N VAL A 852 -7.67 -13.09 16.02
CA VAL A 852 -6.43 -12.48 15.51
C VAL A 852 -6.60 -10.96 15.55
N LEU A 853 -5.70 -10.28 16.26
CA LEU A 853 -5.69 -8.83 16.41
C LEU A 853 -4.37 -8.25 15.91
N ASP A 854 -4.44 -7.16 15.17
CA ASP A 854 -3.28 -6.46 14.64
C ASP A 854 -3.16 -5.08 15.30
N GLU A 855 -2.12 -4.89 16.12
CA GLU A 855 -1.80 -3.67 16.87
C GLU A 855 -3.02 -3.00 17.56
N PRO A 856 -3.75 -3.71 18.45
CA PRO A 856 -4.97 -3.20 19.01
C PRO A 856 -4.79 -2.05 20.04
N THR A 857 -3.54 -1.73 20.42
CA THR A 857 -3.23 -0.61 21.33
C THR A 857 -3.04 0.73 20.62
N THR A 858 -3.14 0.74 19.29
CA THR A 858 -2.98 1.93 18.46
C THR A 858 -3.92 3.06 18.91
N GLY A 859 -3.38 4.25 19.18
CA GLY A 859 -4.16 5.44 19.62
C GLY A 859 -4.73 5.35 21.03
N LEU A 860 -4.22 4.45 21.88
CA LEU A 860 -4.71 4.24 23.24
C LEU A 860 -3.78 4.79 24.29
N HIS A 861 -4.34 5.57 25.21
CA HIS A 861 -3.69 5.91 26.46
C HIS A 861 -3.50 4.65 27.35
N THR A 862 -2.50 4.63 28.21
CA THR A 862 -2.17 3.48 29.07
C THR A 862 -3.37 2.99 29.93
N GLU A 863 -4.25 3.88 30.38
CA GLU A 863 -5.48 3.52 31.09
C GLU A 863 -6.47 2.76 30.20
N ASP A 864 -6.56 3.12 28.89
CA ASP A 864 -7.42 2.43 27.91
C ASP A 864 -6.81 1.06 27.55
N ILE A 865 -5.46 0.97 27.49
CA ILE A 865 -4.73 -0.30 27.30
C ILE A 865 -5.03 -1.25 28.45
N LYS A 866 -5.05 -0.78 29.69
CA LYS A 866 -5.42 -1.58 30.86
C LYS A 866 -6.81 -2.20 30.71
N ARG A 867 -7.79 -1.41 30.25
CA ARG A 867 -9.16 -1.90 29.99
C ARG A 867 -9.17 -2.95 28.86
N LEU A 868 -8.45 -2.70 27.78
CA LEU A 868 -8.33 -3.62 26.65
C LEU A 868 -7.72 -4.97 27.10
N ILE A 869 -6.64 -4.95 27.87
CA ILE A 869 -6.03 -6.16 28.43
C ILE A 869 -7.06 -6.94 29.26
N GLY A 870 -7.84 -6.26 30.11
CA GLY A 870 -8.91 -6.90 30.87
C GLY A 870 -9.95 -7.60 30.00
N VAL A 871 -10.29 -7.03 28.84
CA VAL A 871 -11.19 -7.63 27.85
C VAL A 871 -10.55 -8.86 27.19
N LEU A 872 -9.29 -8.76 26.75
CA LEU A 872 -8.58 -9.89 26.14
C LEU A 872 -8.44 -11.06 27.13
N GLN A 873 -8.11 -10.77 28.38
CA GLN A 873 -8.02 -11.81 29.44
C GLN A 873 -9.36 -12.52 29.66
N ARG A 874 -10.48 -11.79 29.71
CA ARG A 874 -11.84 -12.41 29.82
C ARG A 874 -12.16 -13.32 28.63
N LEU A 875 -11.75 -12.96 27.40
CA LEU A 875 -11.97 -13.81 26.23
C LEU A 875 -11.15 -15.11 26.31
N VAL A 876 -9.91 -15.03 26.80
CA VAL A 876 -9.06 -16.21 26.99
C VAL A 876 -9.61 -17.09 28.15
N ASP A 877 -10.05 -16.48 29.28
CA ASP A 877 -10.67 -17.20 30.40
C ASP A 877 -11.93 -17.94 29.97
N ALA A 878 -12.63 -17.46 28.94
CA ALA A 878 -13.75 -18.18 28.33
C ALA A 878 -13.30 -19.34 27.40
N GLY A 879 -12.01 -19.68 27.37
CA GLY A 879 -11.43 -20.81 26.61
C GLY A 879 -10.94 -20.47 25.20
N ASN A 880 -11.11 -19.26 24.74
CA ASN A 880 -10.70 -18.87 23.38
C ASN A 880 -9.17 -18.70 23.24
N THR A 881 -8.68 -18.80 22.04
CA THR A 881 -7.28 -18.52 21.67
C THR A 881 -7.17 -17.12 21.11
N ILE A 882 -6.22 -16.34 21.58
CA ILE A 882 -5.95 -15.00 21.08
C ILE A 882 -4.52 -14.93 20.56
N VAL A 883 -4.37 -14.41 19.34
CA VAL A 883 -3.08 -14.07 18.74
C VAL A 883 -3.08 -12.57 18.45
N VAL A 884 -2.13 -11.84 19.02
CA VAL A 884 -1.99 -10.40 18.89
C VAL A 884 -0.64 -10.06 18.31
N ILE A 885 -0.58 -9.27 17.23
CA ILE A 885 0.64 -8.61 16.81
C ILE A 885 0.77 -7.34 17.64
N GLU A 886 1.85 -7.17 18.40
CA GLU A 886 2.00 -6.04 19.31
C GLU A 886 3.45 -5.59 19.52
N HIS A 887 3.57 -4.29 19.80
CA HIS A 887 4.81 -3.63 20.21
C HIS A 887 4.75 -3.04 21.62
N ASN A 888 3.54 -2.83 22.13
CA ASN A 888 3.32 -2.27 23.46
C ASN A 888 3.77 -3.24 24.55
N LEU A 889 4.75 -2.81 25.35
CA LEU A 889 5.38 -3.64 26.38
C LEU A 889 4.40 -4.06 27.50
N ASP A 890 3.36 -3.26 27.78
CA ASP A 890 2.35 -3.59 28.78
C ASP A 890 1.49 -4.78 28.34
N VAL A 891 1.14 -4.86 27.04
CA VAL A 891 0.45 -6.04 26.51
C VAL A 891 1.40 -7.25 26.50
N ILE A 892 2.63 -7.05 26.01
CA ILE A 892 3.63 -8.12 25.91
C ILE A 892 3.93 -8.74 27.28
N LYS A 893 4.11 -7.92 28.34
CA LYS A 893 4.40 -8.44 29.69
C LYS A 893 3.23 -9.22 30.28
N THR A 894 1.99 -8.96 29.84
CA THR A 894 0.78 -9.64 30.35
C THR A 894 0.42 -10.90 29.55
N ALA A 895 1.10 -11.18 28.44
CA ALA A 895 0.89 -12.35 27.59
C ALA A 895 1.19 -13.68 28.31
N ASP A 896 0.55 -14.77 27.92
CA ASP A 896 0.89 -16.12 28.36
C ASP A 896 2.08 -16.69 27.57
N TYR A 897 2.16 -16.33 26.28
CA TYR A 897 3.19 -16.81 25.37
C TYR A 897 3.58 -15.71 24.37
N ILE A 898 4.85 -15.64 24.06
CA ILE A 898 5.42 -14.67 23.10
C ILE A 898 6.15 -15.44 22.00
N VAL A 899 6.02 -14.96 20.76
CA VAL A 899 6.87 -15.31 19.62
C VAL A 899 7.55 -14.04 19.14
N ASP A 900 8.86 -13.94 19.30
CA ASP A 900 9.68 -12.79 18.91
C ASP A 900 10.35 -13.06 17.56
N ILE A 901 10.02 -12.25 16.53
CA ILE A 901 10.50 -12.41 15.16
C ILE A 901 11.55 -11.34 14.87
N GLY A 902 12.67 -11.77 14.29
CA GLY A 902 13.78 -10.88 13.98
C GLY A 902 14.92 -11.60 13.25
N PRO A 903 16.19 -11.24 13.55
CA PRO A 903 16.64 -10.20 14.50
C PRO A 903 16.42 -8.77 14.02
N GLU A 904 16.42 -8.54 12.69
CA GLU A 904 16.27 -7.25 12.04
C GLU A 904 15.02 -7.21 11.16
N GLY A 905 14.78 -6.09 10.46
CA GLY A 905 13.76 -5.97 9.43
C GLY A 905 14.22 -6.43 8.04
N GLY A 906 13.28 -6.62 7.11
CA GLY A 906 13.55 -6.96 5.71
C GLY A 906 14.30 -8.28 5.51
N ALA A 907 15.28 -8.28 4.62
CA ALA A 907 16.06 -9.48 4.28
C ALA A 907 16.86 -10.08 5.44
N GLN A 908 17.20 -9.28 6.45
CA GLN A 908 17.91 -9.75 7.65
C GLN A 908 16.98 -10.27 8.73
N GLY A 909 15.65 -10.10 8.57
CA GLY A 909 14.62 -10.61 9.45
C GLY A 909 14.13 -12.01 9.09
N GLY A 910 12.88 -12.29 9.43
CA GLY A 910 12.17 -13.50 9.02
C GLY A 910 12.56 -14.78 9.74
N LYS A 911 13.11 -14.70 10.97
CA LYS A 911 13.46 -15.86 11.81
C LYS A 911 12.81 -15.72 13.19
N ILE A 912 12.53 -16.82 13.85
CA ILE A 912 12.15 -16.83 15.26
C ILE A 912 13.42 -16.62 16.09
N VAL A 913 13.47 -15.52 16.83
CA VAL A 913 14.58 -15.18 17.75
C VAL A 913 14.37 -15.83 19.10
N ALA A 914 13.14 -15.79 19.61
CA ALA A 914 12.75 -16.38 20.87
C ALA A 914 11.27 -16.75 20.85
N SER A 915 10.91 -17.82 21.58
CA SER A 915 9.51 -18.17 21.88
C SER A 915 9.41 -18.72 23.28
N GLY A 916 8.31 -18.47 23.94
CA GLY A 916 8.07 -18.90 25.32
C GLY A 916 7.31 -17.87 26.15
N THR A 917 7.32 -18.05 27.48
CA THR A 917 6.76 -17.06 28.40
C THR A 917 7.56 -15.74 28.36
N PRO A 918 6.99 -14.60 28.74
CA PRO A 918 7.73 -13.33 28.85
C PRO A 918 9.03 -13.43 29.63
N GLU A 919 9.04 -14.22 30.71
CA GLU A 919 10.21 -14.46 31.56
C GLU A 919 11.32 -15.25 30.86
N GLU A 920 10.97 -16.16 29.95
CA GLU A 920 11.91 -16.94 29.13
C GLU A 920 12.49 -16.06 28.02
N VAL A 921 11.64 -15.34 27.29
CA VAL A 921 12.07 -14.43 26.21
C VAL A 921 13.00 -13.32 26.74
N ALA A 922 12.74 -12.80 27.95
CA ALA A 922 13.62 -11.79 28.60
C ALA A 922 15.03 -12.29 28.90
N LYS A 923 15.29 -13.61 28.88
CA LYS A 923 16.62 -14.21 29.09
C LYS A 923 17.42 -14.39 27.81
N VAL A 924 16.76 -14.31 26.65
CA VAL A 924 17.40 -14.52 25.33
C VAL A 924 18.18 -13.27 24.93
N LYS A 925 19.50 -13.37 24.86
CA LYS A 925 20.39 -12.23 24.57
C LYS A 925 20.17 -11.57 23.20
N GLY A 926 19.67 -12.33 22.21
CA GLY A 926 19.42 -11.86 20.85
C GLY A 926 18.07 -11.17 20.66
N SER A 927 17.17 -11.23 21.66
CA SER A 927 15.84 -10.65 21.59
C SER A 927 15.86 -9.18 22.02
N TYR A 928 15.55 -8.27 21.09
CA TYR A 928 15.32 -6.86 21.44
C TYR A 928 14.10 -6.70 22.35
N THR A 929 12.99 -7.38 22.02
CA THR A 929 11.80 -7.41 22.89
C THR A 929 12.15 -7.87 24.30
N GLY A 930 12.91 -8.95 24.44
CA GLY A 930 13.38 -9.45 25.73
C GLY A 930 14.22 -8.45 26.51
N LYS A 931 15.08 -7.66 25.83
CA LYS A 931 15.91 -6.61 26.44
C LYS A 931 15.04 -5.54 27.11
N TYR A 932 14.03 -4.99 26.40
CA TYR A 932 13.14 -3.95 26.93
C TYR A 932 12.12 -4.51 27.94
N LEU A 933 11.74 -5.76 27.82
CA LEU A 933 10.81 -6.43 28.73
C LEU A 933 11.44 -6.73 30.11
N LYS A 934 12.72 -7.03 30.15
CA LYS A 934 13.45 -7.46 31.37
C LYS A 934 13.29 -6.54 32.59
N PRO A 935 13.36 -5.20 32.47
CA PRO A 935 13.11 -4.29 33.59
C PRO A 935 11.68 -4.37 34.14
N LEU A 936 10.70 -4.57 33.25
CA LEU A 936 9.26 -4.56 33.59
C LEU A 936 8.78 -5.85 34.24
N LEU A 937 9.51 -6.93 34.13
CA LEU A 937 9.22 -8.23 34.77
C LEU A 937 9.79 -8.35 36.20
N LYS A 938 10.58 -7.40 36.66
CA LYS A 938 11.00 -7.35 38.05
C LYS A 938 9.81 -6.92 38.92
N LYS A 939 9.43 -7.78 39.89
CA LYS A 939 8.37 -7.49 40.86
C LYS A 939 8.76 -6.34 41.79
#